data_e40eeffdcfbe7eb82a6c202c1191e1fd
#
_entry.id   e40eeffdcfbe7eb82a6c202c1191e1fd
#
_cell.length_a   1.000
_cell.length_b   1.000
_cell.length_c   1.000
_cell.angle_alpha   90.00
_cell.angle_beta   90.00
_cell.angle_gamma   90.00
#
_symmetry.space_group_name_H-M   'P 1'
#
loop_
_entity.id
_entity.type
_entity.pdbx_description
1 polymer ?
#
loop_
_entity_poly.entity_id
_entity_poly.type
_entity_poly.pdbx_seq_one_letter_code
_entity_poly.pdbx_strand_id
1 'polypeptide(L)'
;GQSGSDFITMDTSLTINGSLGSALASDERVQISLDGGNTWIDATVTNQRWSYTDTRDLADGDYNYQVRIIDQAGNVGSTTSQVVTVDTTPPDTVGTVVSYTDGEGERQGSFGASVATDDNSPVINGTLNRAPDNGEIVQLYRDGVLLGQVTMNGAASWYFQDSGLNDGNHVYMLRVTDLAGNFTDSDDFVLKVDTSIPTTTVTINPQTTTDSTPILSGLVSAGLTNGEYVVITVNDKTYTSETGGAVVVDPENNTWYLQLPDGDALSVKNYDVTAQVKSSAGNGNTAGLTTGSLIVGSEESLTPAWSFTAANYSYSASYMLDSDGLWTIMANQQFASANTSSRNAYTVSGNFSMTGSYTTGTYADINRDGLADVLAEGTSYSYMVQLINNGDGTYTSSTLTNMGAAVWYGAVVAIDIKGDGYTDFVIGDAGGPDSSTVMLNNNGTLTGSSKSGTYSSFVSGSTVGNYNSLIETSGVDLNNDGKVDIAQHTTNGGNNYALSTMFNQGNGSFTWGQNFTNTMYSGYGSAAASNAVSMTWADFNGDGYMDLYMSMSRTSSGTSQGGVLMLNDGSGNLLAGTAVGTATTDKFVGNVSVAVDWNLDGHMDIIKLANSGQSYLYTNDGLAGTASFTASKFSTATSTQVSGAALLDYDWDGAQDLLIFRQNGTVLLERNTNTVAPGTALHLKIVDSEGINAFFGNTVQLYNAAGQLVASEIINAQSGIGINDSSSLISFYGLDPSETYHAVLVRAVNGVSSNVTWDGLTAGDGKESYALTAEAATGGHQGTLTGTGYNDTFIAEAGTYTYNGSGGWTTTSEHDTWSSTGGMDVVDYRNATSGVTVDLGRSTAQSTGFDTATLVNIEGINGSDYDDVITGNSGDNQFEGRGGNDTFNIGSGGHDTLLYKLINASDATGGNGSDVVNGFTVGTWEGTADTDRIDLRDLLSDSGYTGTGSASYVNGVATLDSSAGNIADYIRVVQNGSNTEIQVDLDGTGGQFSPTTLVTLNGVQTDLATLLANHQLLIA
;
A
#
# COMPACT_ATOMS: atom_id res chain seq x y z
N GLY A 1 56.18 15.09 -28.79
CA GLY A 1 55.50 14.52 -29.94
C GLY A 1 55.48 13.01 -29.91
N GLN A 2 54.72 12.41 -30.75
CA GLN A 2 54.56 10.96 -30.86
C GLN A 2 55.82 10.24 -31.33
N SER A 3 56.67 10.97 -32.06
CA SER A 3 57.96 10.46 -32.58
C SER A 3 59.11 11.37 -32.15
N GLY A 4 60.22 10.79 -31.74
CA GLY A 4 61.42 11.58 -31.42
C GLY A 4 62.22 12.03 -32.64
N SER A 5 61.74 11.84 -33.89
CA SER A 5 62.44 12.10 -35.13
C SER A 5 61.66 12.93 -36.16
N ASP A 6 60.43 13.30 -35.88
CA ASP A 6 59.57 14.10 -36.74
C ASP A 6 59.72 15.61 -36.55
N PHE A 7 60.34 16.01 -35.45
CA PHE A 7 60.56 17.39 -35.06
C PHE A 7 59.25 18.19 -34.88
N ILE A 8 58.19 17.55 -34.47
CA ILE A 8 56.93 18.15 -34.08
C ILE A 8 56.70 17.95 -32.59
N THR A 9 56.32 18.99 -31.85
CA THR A 9 56.24 18.91 -30.40
C THR A 9 55.22 19.91 -29.83
N MET A 10 54.60 19.53 -28.70
CA MET A 10 53.81 20.45 -27.89
C MET A 10 54.65 21.22 -26.82
N ASP A 11 55.92 20.97 -26.73
CA ASP A 11 56.84 21.66 -25.80
C ASP A 11 57.16 23.06 -26.31
N THR A 12 56.82 24.09 -25.56
CA THR A 12 57.08 25.49 -25.84
C THR A 12 58.46 25.97 -25.37
N SER A 13 59.23 25.07 -24.74
CA SER A 13 60.57 25.38 -24.23
C SER A 13 61.59 24.34 -24.74
N LEU A 14 62.18 24.62 -25.88
CA LEU A 14 62.99 23.64 -26.59
C LEU A 14 64.50 23.70 -26.19
N THR A 15 65.10 22.54 -25.99
CA THR A 15 66.54 22.41 -25.95
C THR A 15 67.05 21.76 -27.26
N ILE A 16 67.63 22.50 -28.10
CA ILE A 16 68.20 22.09 -29.38
C ILE A 16 69.61 21.55 -29.09
N ASN A 17 69.92 20.36 -29.58
CA ASN A 17 71.23 19.76 -29.37
C ASN A 17 71.68 18.94 -30.58
N GLY A 18 72.96 18.62 -30.59
CA GLY A 18 73.56 17.87 -31.68
C GLY A 18 74.99 17.39 -31.37
N SER A 19 75.59 16.74 -32.31
CA SER A 19 76.90 16.25 -32.18
C SER A 19 77.89 16.89 -33.23
N LEU A 20 79.12 16.97 -32.87
CA LEU A 20 80.26 17.37 -33.74
C LEU A 20 80.98 16.15 -34.28
N GLY A 21 81.32 16.15 -35.55
CA GLY A 21 82.10 15.05 -36.16
C GLY A 21 83.51 14.92 -35.61
N SER A 22 84.06 16.01 -35.06
CA SER A 22 85.39 16.07 -34.42
C SER A 22 85.40 17.09 -33.27
N ALA A 23 86.41 17.05 -32.43
CA ALA A 23 86.59 18.09 -31.42
C ALA A 23 86.89 19.43 -32.10
N LEU A 24 86.30 20.52 -31.55
CA LEU A 24 86.55 21.89 -31.96
C LEU A 24 87.99 22.25 -31.73
N ALA A 25 88.57 22.96 -32.61
CA ALA A 25 89.82 23.66 -32.38
C ALA A 25 89.66 24.70 -31.23
N SER A 26 90.79 25.17 -30.69
CA SER A 26 90.75 26.08 -29.53
C SER A 26 90.18 27.50 -29.84
N ASP A 27 90.05 27.79 -31.08
CA ASP A 27 89.55 29.06 -31.63
C ASP A 27 88.17 28.89 -32.33
N GLU A 28 87.59 27.71 -32.29
CA GLU A 28 86.29 27.44 -32.92
C GLU A 28 85.20 27.37 -31.84
N ARG A 29 83.95 27.83 -32.24
CA ARG A 29 82.78 27.74 -31.42
C ARG A 29 81.56 27.32 -32.27
N VAL A 30 80.56 26.69 -31.62
CA VAL A 30 79.27 26.41 -32.24
C VAL A 30 78.35 27.59 -31.99
N GLN A 31 77.73 28.10 -33.03
CA GLN A 31 76.69 29.10 -32.96
C GLN A 31 75.36 28.58 -33.46
N ILE A 32 74.27 28.91 -32.77
CA ILE A 32 72.92 28.66 -33.21
C ILE A 32 72.20 29.95 -33.55
N SER A 33 71.41 29.95 -34.59
CA SER A 33 70.53 31.05 -34.99
C SER A 33 69.08 30.61 -34.76
N LEU A 34 68.29 31.50 -34.19
CA LEU A 34 66.87 31.27 -33.88
C LEU A 34 65.99 32.08 -34.86
N ASP A 35 66.54 32.78 -35.82
CA ASP A 35 65.88 33.74 -36.73
C ASP A 35 66.27 33.55 -38.16
N GLY A 36 66.57 32.30 -38.55
CA GLY A 36 66.91 31.91 -39.92
C GLY A 36 68.27 32.42 -40.39
N GLY A 37 69.23 32.66 -39.50
CA GLY A 37 70.59 33.08 -39.85
C GLY A 37 70.86 34.58 -39.73
N ASN A 38 69.91 35.41 -39.26
CA ASN A 38 70.11 36.88 -39.10
C ASN A 38 70.94 37.21 -37.87
N THR A 39 70.68 36.51 -36.71
CA THR A 39 71.47 36.64 -35.50
C THR A 39 72.00 35.26 -35.05
N TRP A 40 73.17 35.26 -34.35
CA TRP A 40 73.84 34.06 -33.92
C TRP A 40 74.25 34.10 -32.47
N ILE A 41 74.01 33.09 -31.74
CA ILE A 41 74.24 32.92 -30.29
C ILE A 41 75.14 31.69 -30.09
N ASP A 42 76.12 31.84 -29.18
CA ASP A 42 77.05 30.72 -28.90
C ASP A 42 76.31 29.60 -28.14
N ALA A 43 76.41 28.38 -28.62
CA ALA A 43 75.89 27.20 -27.99
C ALA A 43 76.92 26.60 -27.00
N THR A 44 76.44 25.96 -25.94
CA THR A 44 77.25 25.23 -24.96
C THR A 44 77.81 23.97 -25.59
N VAL A 45 79.13 23.74 -25.53
CA VAL A 45 79.74 22.51 -26.08
C VAL A 45 80.39 21.69 -24.95
N THR A 46 80.13 20.46 -24.89
CA THR A 46 80.70 19.49 -23.92
C THR A 46 80.94 18.14 -24.59
N ASN A 47 82.21 17.65 -24.59
CA ASN A 47 82.57 16.33 -25.14
C ASN A 47 82.06 16.06 -26.59
N GLN A 48 82.21 16.95 -27.49
CA GLN A 48 81.75 16.92 -28.89
C GLN A 48 80.23 16.87 -29.06
N ARG A 49 79.48 17.28 -28.02
CA ARG A 49 78.05 17.58 -28.15
C ARG A 49 77.83 19.04 -27.85
N TRP A 50 76.89 19.65 -28.57
CA TRP A 50 76.49 20.98 -28.32
C TRP A 50 75.02 21.03 -27.93
N SER A 51 74.60 22.03 -27.16
CA SER A 51 73.25 22.26 -26.78
C SER A 51 72.98 23.76 -26.60
N TYR A 52 71.76 24.13 -26.87
CA TYR A 52 71.18 25.44 -26.62
C TYR A 52 69.73 25.33 -26.18
N THR A 53 69.38 25.92 -25.07
CA THR A 53 68.02 26.03 -24.63
C THR A 53 67.41 27.32 -25.14
N ASP A 54 66.40 27.24 -25.94
CA ASP A 54 65.65 28.40 -26.41
C ASP A 54 64.78 28.90 -25.22
N THR A 55 65.05 30.12 -24.80
CA THR A 55 64.38 30.74 -23.64
C THR A 55 63.12 31.51 -24.01
N ARG A 56 62.76 31.52 -25.28
CA ARG A 56 61.50 32.13 -25.74
C ARG A 56 60.34 31.18 -25.35
N ASP A 57 59.22 31.78 -25.01
CA ASP A 57 57.95 31.05 -24.95
C ASP A 57 57.44 30.94 -26.40
N LEU A 58 57.54 29.72 -26.96
CA LEU A 58 57.27 29.46 -28.37
C LEU A 58 55.78 29.25 -28.57
N ALA A 59 55.15 30.07 -29.40
CA ALA A 59 53.79 29.84 -29.86
C ALA A 59 53.77 28.78 -30.99
N ASP A 60 52.55 28.33 -31.36
CA ASP A 60 52.38 27.40 -32.47
C ASP A 60 53.01 27.96 -33.76
N GLY A 61 53.78 27.12 -34.46
CA GLY A 61 54.45 27.52 -35.68
C GLY A 61 55.80 26.82 -35.94
N ASP A 62 56.37 27.11 -37.08
CA ASP A 62 57.63 26.53 -37.50
C ASP A 62 58.82 27.40 -37.09
N TYR A 63 59.75 26.77 -36.39
CA TYR A 63 60.99 27.37 -35.90
C TYR A 63 62.17 26.75 -36.64
N ASN A 64 62.83 27.56 -37.50
CA ASN A 64 63.98 27.11 -38.27
C ASN A 64 65.27 27.43 -37.49
N TYR A 65 65.80 26.40 -36.80
CA TYR A 65 67.11 26.52 -36.13
C TYR A 65 68.23 26.28 -37.14
N GLN A 66 69.20 27.18 -37.17
CA GLN A 66 70.42 26.99 -37.97
C GLN A 66 71.64 26.92 -37.06
N VAL A 67 72.54 26.01 -37.36
CA VAL A 67 73.74 25.80 -36.57
C VAL A 67 74.94 25.86 -37.45
N ARG A 68 75.98 26.56 -37.02
CA ARG A 68 77.26 26.69 -37.70
C ARG A 68 78.45 26.61 -36.73
N ILE A 69 79.62 26.26 -37.33
CA ILE A 69 80.88 26.42 -36.62
C ILE A 69 81.56 27.69 -37.15
N ILE A 70 82.07 28.51 -36.27
CA ILE A 70 82.77 29.72 -36.61
C ILE A 70 84.11 29.78 -35.82
N ASP A 71 85.21 30.17 -36.51
CA ASP A 71 86.45 30.41 -35.84
C ASP A 71 86.57 31.83 -35.31
N GLN A 72 87.67 32.16 -34.60
CA GLN A 72 87.94 33.45 -34.05
C GLN A 72 88.18 34.57 -35.10
N ALA A 73 88.57 34.20 -36.30
CA ALA A 73 88.77 35.15 -37.41
C ALA A 73 87.47 35.45 -38.16
N GLY A 74 86.37 34.76 -37.84
CA GLY A 74 85.04 34.96 -38.41
C GLY A 74 84.76 34.08 -39.63
N ASN A 75 85.63 33.14 -39.96
CA ASN A 75 85.32 32.17 -41.00
C ASN A 75 84.31 31.20 -40.59
N VAL A 76 83.28 31.00 -41.43
CA VAL A 76 82.15 30.13 -41.18
C VAL A 76 82.33 28.74 -41.86
N GLY A 77 82.21 27.70 -41.09
CA GLY A 77 82.16 26.33 -41.64
C GLY A 77 80.78 26.07 -42.30
N SER A 78 80.48 24.73 -42.40
CA SER A 78 79.14 24.38 -42.92
C SER A 78 78.04 24.80 -41.92
N THR A 79 76.93 25.28 -42.47
CA THR A 79 75.71 25.58 -41.77
C THR A 79 74.73 24.51 -42.08
N THR A 80 74.08 24.00 -41.02
CA THR A 80 72.95 23.04 -41.07
C THR A 80 71.71 23.65 -40.51
N SER A 81 70.55 23.24 -40.97
CA SER A 81 69.28 23.72 -40.46
C SER A 81 68.30 22.57 -40.15
N GLN A 82 67.46 22.79 -39.18
CA GLN A 82 66.35 21.89 -38.79
C GLN A 82 65.14 22.77 -38.40
N VAL A 83 64.03 22.45 -39.04
CA VAL A 83 62.73 23.03 -38.65
C VAL A 83 62.17 22.19 -37.54
N VAL A 84 61.71 22.82 -36.51
CA VAL A 84 60.92 22.20 -35.44
C VAL A 84 59.57 22.88 -35.43
N THR A 85 58.49 22.12 -35.54
CA THR A 85 57.13 22.64 -35.44
C THR A 85 56.66 22.52 -33.98
N VAL A 86 56.31 23.65 -33.41
CA VAL A 86 55.60 23.69 -32.12
C VAL A 86 54.12 23.74 -32.42
N ASP A 87 53.35 22.84 -31.85
CA ASP A 87 51.94 22.75 -31.97
C ASP A 87 51.36 22.36 -30.61
N THR A 88 50.67 23.31 -29.95
CA THR A 88 50.03 23.13 -28.62
C THR A 88 48.54 22.99 -28.73
N THR A 89 48.00 22.99 -29.95
CA THR A 89 46.57 22.94 -30.22
C THR A 89 46.07 21.47 -30.21
N PRO A 90 45.16 21.12 -29.33
CA PRO A 90 44.58 19.78 -29.37
C PRO A 90 43.89 19.50 -30.73
N PRO A 91 43.83 18.24 -31.15
CA PRO A 91 43.17 17.87 -32.41
C PRO A 91 41.69 18.23 -32.41
N ASP A 92 41.19 18.81 -33.50
CA ASP A 92 39.76 19.09 -33.74
C ASP A 92 38.93 17.81 -33.97
N THR A 93 39.58 16.67 -34.18
CA THR A 93 38.93 15.38 -34.26
C THR A 93 38.51 14.96 -32.88
N VAL A 94 37.18 14.89 -32.68
CA VAL A 94 36.56 14.44 -31.42
C VAL A 94 35.88 13.12 -31.68
N GLY A 95 36.11 12.19 -30.80
CA GLY A 95 35.48 10.89 -30.84
C GLY A 95 34.37 10.68 -29.82
N THR A 96 33.54 9.70 -30.07
CA THR A 96 32.49 9.25 -29.13
C THR A 96 32.41 7.74 -29.19
N VAL A 97 32.33 7.09 -28.00
CA VAL A 97 31.90 5.71 -27.89
C VAL A 97 30.38 5.70 -27.93
N VAL A 98 29.79 5.01 -28.87
CA VAL A 98 28.33 5.07 -29.12
C VAL A 98 27.61 3.85 -28.59
N SER A 99 28.18 2.66 -28.76
CA SER A 99 27.54 1.40 -28.44
C SER A 99 28.56 0.30 -28.26
N TYR A 100 28.12 -0.80 -27.71
CA TYR A 100 28.81 -2.08 -27.79
C TYR A 100 27.95 -3.09 -28.56
N THR A 101 28.57 -4.11 -29.13
CA THR A 101 27.88 -5.26 -29.72
C THR A 101 28.06 -6.46 -28.79
N ASP A 102 26.93 -7.00 -28.38
CA ASP A 102 26.80 -8.21 -27.58
C ASP A 102 26.63 -9.41 -28.53
N GLY A 103 27.49 -10.37 -28.44
CA GLY A 103 27.48 -11.58 -29.26
C GLY A 103 27.13 -12.84 -28.51
N GLU A 104 26.89 -12.76 -27.18
CA GLU A 104 26.65 -13.90 -26.32
C GLU A 104 25.22 -13.86 -25.72
N GLY A 105 24.80 -14.94 -25.04
CA GLY A 105 23.55 -15.04 -24.32
C GLY A 105 22.26 -14.89 -25.12
N GLU A 106 21.19 -14.52 -24.43
CA GLU A 106 19.86 -14.39 -25.06
C GLU A 106 19.61 -12.98 -25.62
N ARG A 107 20.28 -11.95 -25.08
CA ARG A 107 20.14 -10.56 -25.51
C ARG A 107 21.32 -10.17 -26.39
N GLN A 108 21.25 -10.50 -27.67
CA GLN A 108 22.30 -10.19 -28.63
C GLN A 108 21.97 -8.93 -29.47
N GLY A 109 23.01 -8.19 -29.88
CA GLY A 109 22.85 -7.02 -30.73
C GLY A 109 23.73 -5.84 -30.33
N SER A 110 23.38 -4.66 -30.80
CA SER A 110 24.11 -3.42 -30.49
C SER A 110 23.33 -2.57 -29.52
N PHE A 111 23.95 -2.23 -28.38
CA PHE A 111 23.32 -1.54 -27.26
C PHE A 111 24.14 -0.33 -26.80
N GLY A 112 23.47 0.63 -26.18
CA GLY A 112 24.09 1.78 -25.50
C GLY A 112 24.50 1.52 -24.06
N ALA A 113 25.03 2.53 -23.40
CA ALA A 113 25.56 2.45 -22.03
C ALA A 113 24.55 2.02 -20.94
N SER A 114 23.25 2.16 -21.19
CA SER A 114 22.19 1.85 -20.20
C SER A 114 21.81 0.36 -20.13
N VAL A 115 22.34 -0.47 -21.00
CA VAL A 115 22.02 -1.90 -21.06
C VAL A 115 23.26 -2.69 -20.63
N ALA A 116 23.10 -3.68 -19.76
CA ALA A 116 24.18 -4.56 -19.36
C ALA A 116 24.37 -5.69 -20.40
N THR A 117 25.56 -6.31 -20.41
CA THR A 117 25.92 -7.41 -21.30
C THR A 117 26.45 -8.61 -20.51
N ASP A 118 26.18 -9.80 -20.97
CA ASP A 118 26.86 -11.02 -20.51
C ASP A 118 28.08 -11.39 -21.38
N ASP A 119 28.31 -10.65 -22.46
CA ASP A 119 29.49 -10.79 -23.29
C ASP A 119 30.72 -10.17 -22.60
N ASN A 120 31.64 -11.00 -22.16
CA ASN A 120 32.91 -10.57 -21.56
C ASN A 120 33.98 -10.20 -22.60
N SER A 121 33.61 -10.19 -23.87
CA SER A 121 34.47 -9.90 -25.02
C SER A 121 33.76 -9.07 -26.10
N PRO A 122 33.05 -7.98 -25.69
CA PRO A 122 32.19 -7.22 -26.60
C PRO A 122 33.00 -6.43 -27.65
N VAL A 123 32.35 -6.11 -28.77
CA VAL A 123 32.90 -5.14 -29.73
C VAL A 123 32.43 -3.75 -29.36
N ILE A 124 33.32 -2.85 -29.00
CA ILE A 124 33.05 -1.46 -28.71
C ILE A 124 33.01 -0.67 -30.01
N ASN A 125 31.97 0.11 -30.25
CA ASN A 125 31.74 0.84 -31.47
C ASN A 125 31.61 2.34 -31.20
N GLY A 126 32.09 3.15 -32.13
CA GLY A 126 31.98 4.59 -32.00
C GLY A 126 32.15 5.36 -33.33
N THR A 127 32.08 6.65 -33.19
CA THR A 127 32.22 7.59 -34.30
C THR A 127 33.20 8.71 -33.98
N LEU A 128 33.70 9.34 -34.99
CA LEU A 128 34.44 10.61 -34.95
C LEU A 128 33.56 11.68 -35.60
N ASN A 129 33.77 12.95 -35.25
CA ASN A 129 33.10 14.08 -35.90
C ASN A 129 33.54 14.27 -37.34
N ARG A 130 34.76 13.81 -37.70
CA ARG A 130 35.37 13.79 -39.04
C ARG A 130 36.36 12.64 -39.20
N ALA A 131 36.86 12.43 -40.41
CA ALA A 131 37.99 11.51 -40.59
C ALA A 131 39.24 12.03 -39.88
N PRO A 132 40.05 11.16 -39.23
CA PRO A 132 41.29 11.55 -38.59
C PRO A 132 42.26 12.17 -39.62
N ASP A 133 42.91 13.26 -39.23
CA ASP A 133 43.97 13.84 -40.06
C ASP A 133 45.20 12.91 -40.13
N ASN A 134 46.05 13.16 -41.14
CA ASN A 134 47.26 12.37 -41.31
C ASN A 134 48.19 12.52 -40.10
N GLY A 135 48.40 11.43 -39.38
CA GLY A 135 49.25 11.42 -38.19
C GLY A 135 48.47 11.48 -36.85
N GLU A 136 47.17 11.73 -36.87
CA GLU A 136 46.34 11.53 -35.66
C GLU A 136 46.20 10.02 -35.35
N ILE A 137 46.31 9.70 -34.06
CA ILE A 137 46.14 8.35 -33.54
C ILE A 137 44.89 8.31 -32.68
N VAL A 138 43.98 7.38 -32.99
CA VAL A 138 42.75 7.16 -32.23
C VAL A 138 42.89 5.93 -31.33
N GLN A 139 42.84 6.10 -30.01
CA GLN A 139 43.10 5.07 -29.04
C GLN A 139 41.95 4.90 -28.06
N LEU A 140 41.66 3.68 -27.69
CA LEU A 140 40.64 3.35 -26.68
C LEU A 140 41.31 3.02 -25.33
N TYR A 141 40.73 3.58 -24.29
CA TYR A 141 41.06 3.32 -22.89
C TYR A 141 39.90 2.63 -22.21
N ARG A 142 40.19 1.71 -21.27
CA ARG A 142 39.23 1.12 -20.37
C ARG A 142 39.76 1.27 -18.95
N ASP A 143 38.94 1.80 -18.05
CA ASP A 143 39.25 2.01 -16.64
C ASP A 143 40.57 2.77 -16.46
N GLY A 144 40.84 3.76 -17.33
CA GLY A 144 42.06 4.56 -17.37
C GLY A 144 43.30 3.86 -17.96
N VAL A 145 43.16 2.62 -18.43
CA VAL A 145 44.25 1.84 -19.02
C VAL A 145 44.13 1.79 -20.57
N LEU A 146 45.17 2.11 -21.26
CA LEU A 146 45.22 2.03 -22.74
C LEU A 146 45.04 0.58 -23.20
N LEU A 147 44.00 0.34 -23.99
CA LEU A 147 43.76 -0.95 -24.68
C LEU A 147 44.51 -1.05 -26.01
N GLY A 148 44.51 0.02 -26.79
CA GLY A 148 45.18 0.05 -28.07
C GLY A 148 44.54 1.05 -29.04
N GLN A 149 45.01 1.00 -30.29
CA GLN A 149 44.46 1.80 -31.38
C GLN A 149 43.20 1.14 -31.96
N VAL A 150 42.17 1.93 -32.20
CA VAL A 150 40.91 1.43 -32.77
C VAL A 150 41.05 1.08 -34.25
N THR A 151 40.15 0.20 -34.71
CA THR A 151 40.07 -0.14 -36.14
C THR A 151 39.02 0.74 -36.83
N MET A 152 39.43 1.50 -37.83
CA MET A 152 38.50 2.27 -38.63
C MET A 152 37.75 1.36 -39.61
N ASN A 153 36.43 1.45 -39.64
CA ASN A 153 35.54 0.72 -40.55
C ASN A 153 34.78 1.64 -41.51
N GLY A 154 35.19 2.91 -41.56
CA GLY A 154 34.67 4.00 -42.42
C GLY A 154 35.52 5.23 -42.30
N ALA A 155 35.11 6.34 -42.88
CA ALA A 155 35.86 7.59 -42.76
C ALA A 155 35.88 8.17 -41.36
N ALA A 156 34.76 7.99 -40.63
CA ALA A 156 34.57 8.53 -39.28
C ALA A 156 33.90 7.53 -38.32
N SER A 157 33.88 6.24 -38.62
CA SER A 157 33.39 5.19 -37.76
C SER A 157 34.51 4.22 -37.40
N TRP A 158 34.44 3.69 -36.21
CA TRP A 158 35.49 2.80 -35.68
C TRP A 158 34.89 1.73 -34.80
N TYR A 159 35.66 0.66 -34.58
CA TYR A 159 35.38 -0.39 -33.60
C TYR A 159 36.66 -0.87 -32.92
N PHE A 160 36.47 -1.52 -31.78
CA PHE A 160 37.53 -2.18 -31.03
C PHE A 160 36.98 -3.48 -30.42
N GLN A 161 37.66 -4.60 -30.63
CA GLN A 161 37.34 -5.86 -29.97
C GLN A 161 38.00 -5.87 -28.60
N ASP A 162 37.24 -5.82 -27.54
CA ASP A 162 37.76 -5.99 -26.18
C ASP A 162 37.64 -7.45 -25.75
N SER A 163 38.20 -7.84 -24.60
CA SER A 163 38.11 -9.18 -24.08
C SER A 163 38.58 -9.24 -22.63
N GLY A 164 38.12 -10.28 -21.93
CA GLY A 164 38.54 -10.56 -20.54
C GLY A 164 37.99 -9.58 -19.51
N LEU A 165 36.78 -9.09 -19.73
CA LEU A 165 36.08 -8.26 -18.77
C LEU A 165 35.56 -9.14 -17.63
N ASN A 166 35.62 -8.62 -16.42
CA ASN A 166 34.96 -9.21 -15.27
C ASN A 166 33.58 -8.55 -15.10
N ASP A 167 32.72 -9.16 -14.28
CA ASP A 167 31.46 -8.52 -13.91
C ASP A 167 31.71 -7.17 -13.22
N GLY A 168 30.88 -6.19 -13.56
CA GLY A 168 30.95 -4.84 -13.02
C GLY A 168 30.92 -3.75 -14.09
N ASN A 169 31.12 -2.53 -13.67
CA ASN A 169 31.15 -1.38 -14.57
C ASN A 169 32.56 -1.17 -15.11
N HIS A 170 32.65 -0.99 -16.43
CA HIS A 170 33.86 -0.64 -17.14
C HIS A 170 33.68 0.69 -17.87
N VAL A 171 34.60 1.62 -17.63
CA VAL A 171 34.54 2.97 -18.21
C VAL A 171 35.43 3.04 -19.45
N TYR A 172 34.84 3.26 -20.62
CA TYR A 172 35.55 3.44 -21.84
C TYR A 172 35.65 4.93 -22.21
N MET A 173 36.81 5.33 -22.66
CA MET A 173 37.10 6.67 -23.12
C MET A 173 37.96 6.58 -24.41
N LEU A 174 37.61 7.37 -25.42
CA LEU A 174 38.40 7.46 -26.64
C LEU A 174 39.31 8.68 -26.57
N ARG A 175 40.57 8.52 -26.96
CA ARG A 175 41.53 9.61 -27.05
C ARG A 175 42.02 9.75 -28.52
N VAL A 176 41.97 10.93 -29.04
CA VAL A 176 42.62 11.30 -30.31
C VAL A 176 43.86 12.13 -30.01
N THR A 177 44.99 11.65 -30.47
CA THR A 177 46.30 12.34 -30.24
C THR A 177 46.87 12.74 -31.57
N ASP A 178 47.37 13.98 -31.74
CA ASP A 178 48.04 14.50 -32.89
C ASP A 178 49.54 14.16 -32.95
N LEU A 179 50.23 14.58 -33.98
CA LEU A 179 51.68 14.36 -34.13
C LEU A 179 52.51 15.08 -33.04
N ALA A 180 52.07 16.20 -32.55
CA ALA A 180 52.74 16.94 -31.49
C ALA A 180 52.57 16.30 -30.10
N GLY A 181 51.59 15.45 -29.95
CA GLY A 181 51.26 14.78 -28.71
C GLY A 181 50.14 15.46 -27.93
N ASN A 182 49.49 16.51 -28.46
CA ASN A 182 48.26 17.04 -27.88
C ASN A 182 47.12 16.05 -28.09
N PHE A 183 46.16 16.05 -27.19
CA PHE A 183 45.05 15.11 -27.30
C PHE A 183 43.70 15.72 -26.92
N THR A 184 42.65 15.10 -27.44
CA THR A 184 41.24 15.35 -27.04
C THR A 184 40.62 14.04 -26.64
N ASP A 185 39.98 14.06 -25.46
CA ASP A 185 39.27 12.89 -24.90
C ASP A 185 37.76 12.97 -25.16
N SER A 186 37.15 11.81 -25.34
CA SER A 186 35.68 11.69 -25.39
C SER A 186 35.07 11.77 -23.98
N ASP A 187 33.76 11.96 -23.92
CA ASP A 187 33.00 11.63 -22.72
C ASP A 187 33.14 10.14 -22.39
N ASP A 188 32.95 9.81 -21.12
CA ASP A 188 32.96 8.45 -20.60
C ASP A 188 31.76 7.65 -21.13
N PHE A 189 31.98 6.42 -21.54
CA PHE A 189 30.96 5.43 -21.83
C PHE A 189 31.07 4.29 -20.83
N VAL A 190 30.03 4.10 -20.01
CA VAL A 190 30.02 3.04 -18.99
C VAL A 190 29.33 1.80 -19.54
N LEU A 191 30.05 0.69 -19.61
CA LEU A 191 29.54 -0.63 -19.93
C LEU A 191 29.45 -1.45 -18.66
N LYS A 192 28.26 -1.96 -18.33
CA LYS A 192 28.08 -2.93 -17.26
C LYS A 192 28.17 -4.36 -17.85
N VAL A 193 29.08 -5.15 -17.33
CA VAL A 193 29.16 -6.59 -17.61
C VAL A 193 28.53 -7.35 -16.46
N ASP A 194 27.67 -8.32 -16.77
CA ASP A 194 26.98 -9.17 -15.80
C ASP A 194 26.79 -10.56 -16.39
N THR A 195 27.76 -11.42 -16.18
CA THR A 195 27.74 -12.83 -16.65
C THR A 195 27.02 -13.74 -15.67
N SER A 196 26.52 -13.20 -14.56
CA SER A 196 25.87 -13.95 -13.49
C SER A 196 24.55 -14.58 -13.97
N ILE A 197 24.26 -15.76 -13.45
CA ILE A 197 22.96 -16.42 -13.60
C ILE A 197 22.23 -16.23 -12.28
N PRO A 198 21.02 -15.64 -12.28
CA PRO A 198 20.23 -15.44 -11.06
C PRO A 198 20.03 -16.75 -10.29
N THR A 199 20.17 -16.69 -8.99
CA THR A 199 19.78 -17.80 -8.08
C THR A 199 18.37 -17.60 -7.54
N THR A 200 17.85 -16.38 -7.60
CA THR A 200 16.49 -16.03 -7.23
C THR A 200 15.50 -16.77 -8.12
N THR A 201 14.49 -17.38 -7.54
CA THR A 201 13.42 -18.09 -8.24
C THR A 201 12.11 -17.36 -8.07
N VAL A 202 11.15 -17.63 -8.95
CA VAL A 202 9.78 -17.10 -8.87
C VAL A 202 8.78 -18.23 -8.83
N THR A 203 7.63 -18.00 -8.20
CA THR A 203 6.46 -18.86 -8.31
C THR A 203 5.36 -18.16 -9.06
N ILE A 204 4.35 -18.90 -9.47
CA ILE A 204 3.14 -18.38 -10.11
C ILE A 204 1.96 -18.92 -9.31
N ASN A 205 1.08 -18.05 -8.88
CA ASN A 205 -0.18 -18.45 -8.27
C ASN A 205 -1.12 -18.97 -9.37
N PRO A 206 -1.55 -20.26 -9.31
CA PRO A 206 -2.53 -20.77 -10.25
C PRO A 206 -3.83 -19.98 -10.11
N GLN A 207 -4.42 -19.59 -11.22
CA GLN A 207 -5.62 -18.76 -11.22
C GLN A 207 -6.68 -19.32 -12.17
N THR A 208 -7.94 -19.23 -11.74
CA THR A 208 -9.12 -19.43 -12.59
C THR A 208 -9.94 -18.16 -12.55
N THR A 209 -10.21 -17.57 -13.69
CA THR A 209 -10.89 -16.27 -13.80
C THR A 209 -11.78 -16.21 -15.03
N THR A 210 -12.74 -15.31 -15.03
CA THR A 210 -13.49 -14.92 -16.25
C THR A 210 -12.97 -13.60 -16.82
N ASP A 211 -12.14 -12.89 -16.07
CA ASP A 211 -11.48 -11.69 -16.55
C ASP A 211 -10.57 -12.05 -17.72
N SER A 212 -10.74 -11.36 -18.84
CA SER A 212 -9.91 -11.52 -20.03
C SER A 212 -8.55 -10.81 -19.90
N THR A 213 -8.42 -9.96 -18.90
CA THR A 213 -7.20 -9.19 -18.58
C THR A 213 -6.81 -9.34 -17.11
N PRO A 214 -6.64 -10.56 -16.58
CA PRO A 214 -6.46 -10.79 -15.15
C PRO A 214 -5.15 -10.24 -14.61
N ILE A 215 -5.10 -9.97 -13.30
CA ILE A 215 -3.86 -9.77 -12.57
C ILE A 215 -3.23 -11.15 -12.32
N LEU A 216 -2.05 -11.37 -12.85
CA LEU A 216 -1.22 -12.54 -12.56
C LEU A 216 -0.27 -12.20 -11.42
N SER A 217 -0.05 -13.12 -10.50
CA SER A 217 0.79 -12.88 -9.32
C SER A 217 1.59 -14.11 -8.90
N GLY A 218 2.55 -13.91 -8.01
CA GLY A 218 3.36 -14.97 -7.43
C GLY A 218 4.43 -14.42 -6.49
N LEU A 219 5.27 -15.31 -5.97
CA LEU A 219 6.33 -14.96 -5.04
C LEU A 219 7.69 -14.90 -5.75
N VAL A 220 8.60 -14.13 -5.19
CA VAL A 220 10.03 -14.08 -5.52
C VAL A 220 10.75 -14.63 -4.29
N SER A 221 11.64 -15.61 -4.46
CA SER A 221 12.28 -16.31 -3.33
C SER A 221 13.23 -15.45 -2.49
N ALA A 222 13.65 -14.31 -3.00
CA ALA A 222 14.46 -13.31 -2.31
C ALA A 222 14.36 -11.98 -3.07
N GLY A 223 14.72 -10.87 -2.44
CA GLY A 223 14.77 -9.57 -3.11
C GLY A 223 15.67 -9.61 -4.35
N LEU A 224 15.24 -8.95 -5.42
CA LEU A 224 16.01 -8.86 -6.66
C LEU A 224 17.27 -8.01 -6.42
N THR A 225 18.42 -8.50 -6.85
CA THR A 225 19.72 -7.85 -6.64
C THR A 225 20.37 -7.47 -7.97
N ASN A 226 21.29 -6.52 -7.94
CA ASN A 226 22.16 -6.15 -9.08
C ASN A 226 21.44 -5.83 -10.41
N GLY A 227 20.18 -5.42 -10.36
CA GLY A 227 19.38 -5.16 -11.56
C GLY A 227 18.79 -6.42 -12.17
N GLU A 228 18.62 -7.48 -11.39
CA GLU A 228 17.77 -8.61 -11.76
C GLU A 228 16.33 -8.14 -12.01
N TYR A 229 15.60 -8.86 -12.84
CA TYR A 229 14.21 -8.54 -13.14
C TYR A 229 13.40 -9.80 -13.42
N VAL A 230 12.12 -9.72 -13.15
CA VAL A 230 11.14 -10.79 -13.40
C VAL A 230 10.64 -10.72 -14.84
N VAL A 231 10.56 -11.86 -15.49
CA VAL A 231 9.99 -12.03 -16.83
C VAL A 231 8.82 -12.98 -16.75
N ILE A 232 7.66 -12.53 -17.22
CA ILE A 232 6.42 -13.32 -17.29
C ILE A 232 6.04 -13.50 -18.75
N THR A 233 5.73 -14.73 -19.15
CA THR A 233 5.21 -15.00 -20.49
C THR A 233 3.86 -15.69 -20.39
N VAL A 234 2.88 -15.15 -21.07
CA VAL A 234 1.51 -15.69 -21.19
C VAL A 234 1.00 -15.43 -22.60
N ASN A 235 0.37 -16.41 -23.22
CA ASN A 235 -0.19 -16.32 -24.59
C ASN A 235 0.83 -15.79 -25.62
N ASP A 236 2.07 -16.30 -25.58
CA ASP A 236 3.20 -15.92 -26.43
C ASP A 236 3.63 -14.43 -26.31
N LYS A 237 3.18 -13.71 -25.30
CA LYS A 237 3.60 -12.36 -24.96
C LYS A 237 4.44 -12.36 -23.69
N THR A 238 5.47 -11.55 -23.71
CA THR A 238 6.43 -11.44 -22.61
C THR A 238 6.36 -10.04 -21.99
N TYR A 239 6.30 -10.00 -20.67
CA TYR A 239 6.25 -8.82 -19.82
C TYR A 239 7.42 -8.86 -18.83
N THR A 240 7.96 -7.72 -18.48
CA THR A 240 9.12 -7.65 -17.58
C THR A 240 8.91 -6.60 -16.48
N SER A 241 9.68 -6.74 -15.40
CA SER A 241 9.77 -5.73 -14.33
C SER A 241 10.91 -4.72 -14.55
N GLU A 242 11.57 -4.72 -15.72
CA GLU A 242 12.55 -3.67 -16.06
C GLU A 242 11.85 -2.30 -16.09
N THR A 243 12.61 -1.23 -15.86
CA THR A 243 12.10 0.16 -15.86
C THR A 243 11.17 0.43 -17.05
N GLY A 244 9.92 0.73 -16.76
CA GLY A 244 8.86 0.90 -17.76
C GLY A 244 8.19 -0.40 -18.20
N GLY A 245 8.51 -1.53 -17.59
CA GLY A 245 7.84 -2.82 -17.80
C GLY A 245 6.49 -2.87 -17.05
N ALA A 246 5.67 -3.87 -17.41
CA ALA A 246 4.33 -4.03 -16.86
C ALA A 246 4.28 -4.92 -15.61
N VAL A 247 5.36 -5.65 -15.31
CA VAL A 247 5.44 -6.49 -14.10
C VAL A 247 5.93 -5.61 -12.95
N VAL A 248 5.17 -5.59 -11.88
CA VAL A 248 5.55 -4.91 -10.64
C VAL A 248 6.10 -5.97 -9.68
N VAL A 249 7.23 -5.69 -9.06
CA VAL A 249 7.82 -6.52 -8.02
C VAL A 249 7.83 -5.71 -6.74
N ASP A 250 7.23 -6.26 -5.73
CA ASP A 250 7.26 -5.72 -4.38
C ASP A 250 8.44 -6.36 -3.63
N PRO A 251 9.50 -5.61 -3.35
CA PRO A 251 10.67 -6.14 -2.66
C PRO A 251 10.45 -6.37 -1.16
N GLU A 252 9.47 -5.74 -0.55
CA GLU A 252 9.19 -5.86 0.88
C GLU A 252 8.46 -7.16 1.18
N ASN A 253 7.50 -7.52 0.32
CA ASN A 253 6.72 -8.75 0.47
C ASN A 253 7.24 -9.90 -0.40
N ASN A 254 8.33 -9.70 -1.15
CA ASN A 254 8.86 -10.69 -2.09
C ASN A 254 7.78 -11.23 -3.06
N THR A 255 6.86 -10.37 -3.50
CA THR A 255 5.80 -10.71 -4.43
C THR A 255 6.01 -10.04 -5.78
N TRP A 256 5.33 -10.55 -6.80
CA TRP A 256 5.22 -9.88 -8.09
C TRP A 256 3.78 -9.95 -8.58
N TYR A 257 3.38 -8.94 -9.34
CA TYR A 257 2.11 -8.97 -10.07
C TYR A 257 2.24 -8.35 -11.46
N LEU A 258 1.34 -8.75 -12.35
CA LEU A 258 1.19 -8.27 -13.71
C LEU A 258 -0.28 -8.06 -14.01
N GLN A 259 -0.72 -6.82 -14.14
CA GLN A 259 -2.01 -6.52 -14.76
C GLN A 259 -1.86 -6.69 -16.28
N LEU A 260 -2.61 -7.63 -16.87
CA LEU A 260 -2.60 -7.79 -18.33
C LEU A 260 -3.25 -6.57 -18.99
N PRO A 261 -2.55 -5.92 -19.97
CA PRO A 261 -3.11 -4.76 -20.65
C PRO A 261 -4.38 -5.11 -21.47
N ASP A 262 -5.34 -4.19 -21.58
CA ASP A 262 -6.57 -4.37 -22.35
C ASP A 262 -6.34 -4.82 -23.81
N GLY A 263 -5.25 -4.36 -24.42
CA GLY A 263 -4.85 -4.78 -25.78
C GLY A 263 -4.39 -6.23 -25.91
N ASP A 264 -4.23 -6.93 -24.78
CA ASP A 264 -3.71 -8.29 -24.67
C ASP A 264 -4.74 -9.26 -24.07
N ALA A 265 -6.01 -8.86 -24.09
CA ALA A 265 -7.12 -9.64 -23.57
C ALA A 265 -7.11 -11.09 -24.05
N LEU A 266 -7.24 -12.00 -23.09
CA LEU A 266 -7.19 -13.43 -23.31
C LEU A 266 -8.56 -13.98 -23.73
N SER A 267 -8.56 -14.97 -24.60
CA SER A 267 -9.78 -15.71 -24.93
C SER A 267 -10.03 -16.83 -23.91
N VAL A 268 -11.26 -17.33 -23.85
CA VAL A 268 -11.64 -18.45 -22.98
C VAL A 268 -10.86 -19.72 -23.34
N LYS A 269 -9.86 -20.06 -22.55
CA LYS A 269 -9.09 -21.32 -22.60
C LYS A 269 -8.12 -21.41 -21.42
N ASN A 270 -7.43 -22.54 -21.33
CA ASN A 270 -6.31 -22.70 -20.39
C ASN A 270 -5.03 -22.14 -21.03
N TYR A 271 -4.27 -21.40 -20.23
CA TYR A 271 -3.00 -20.83 -20.60
C TYR A 271 -1.90 -21.34 -19.67
N ASP A 272 -0.77 -21.66 -20.25
CA ASP A 272 0.46 -21.82 -19.48
C ASP A 272 1.07 -20.44 -19.27
N VAL A 273 1.35 -20.10 -18.04
CA VAL A 273 2.07 -18.91 -17.64
C VAL A 273 3.48 -19.34 -17.22
N THR A 274 4.48 -18.72 -17.77
CA THR A 274 5.86 -18.96 -17.34
C THR A 274 6.45 -17.73 -16.68
N ALA A 275 7.23 -17.96 -15.63
CA ALA A 275 7.94 -16.91 -14.89
C ALA A 275 9.40 -17.28 -14.69
N GLN A 276 10.27 -16.30 -14.78
CA GLN A 276 11.71 -16.47 -14.59
C GLN A 276 12.34 -15.16 -14.12
N VAL A 277 13.36 -15.25 -13.26
CA VAL A 277 14.25 -14.13 -12.96
C VAL A 277 15.39 -14.11 -13.97
N LYS A 278 15.68 -12.93 -14.49
CA LYS A 278 16.82 -12.68 -15.38
C LYS A 278 17.78 -11.67 -14.78
N SER A 279 19.07 -11.79 -15.06
CA SER A 279 20.09 -10.81 -14.70
C SER A 279 19.92 -9.52 -15.50
N SER A 280 20.60 -8.45 -15.12
CA SER A 280 20.59 -7.19 -15.86
C SER A 280 21.08 -7.32 -17.33
N ALA A 281 21.83 -8.37 -17.65
CA ALA A 281 22.24 -8.71 -19.01
C ALA A 281 21.25 -9.64 -19.75
N GLY A 282 20.23 -10.14 -19.08
CA GLY A 282 19.19 -10.97 -19.66
C GLY A 282 19.40 -12.48 -19.46
N ASN A 283 20.44 -12.90 -18.69
CA ASN A 283 20.68 -14.31 -18.40
C ASN A 283 19.61 -14.86 -17.49
N GLY A 284 19.00 -15.98 -17.86
CA GLY A 284 18.02 -16.67 -17.04
C GLY A 284 18.49 -18.04 -16.60
N ASN A 285 18.08 -18.45 -15.38
CA ASN A 285 18.31 -19.80 -14.90
C ASN A 285 17.23 -20.74 -15.45
N THR A 286 17.58 -21.66 -16.31
CA THR A 286 16.63 -22.65 -16.86
C THR A 286 16.03 -23.56 -15.80
N ALA A 287 16.74 -23.79 -14.68
CA ALA A 287 16.21 -24.53 -13.54
C ALA A 287 15.25 -23.71 -12.67
N GLY A 288 15.31 -22.37 -12.81
CA GLY A 288 14.40 -21.43 -12.14
C GLY A 288 13.21 -21.02 -12.99
N LEU A 289 13.00 -21.60 -14.18
CA LEU A 289 11.79 -21.38 -14.97
C LEU A 289 10.61 -22.11 -14.32
N THR A 290 9.62 -21.36 -13.90
CA THR A 290 8.39 -21.88 -13.30
C THR A 290 7.24 -21.78 -14.29
N THR A 291 6.37 -22.79 -14.31
CA THR A 291 5.15 -22.81 -15.11
C THR A 291 3.94 -22.93 -14.20
N GLY A 292 2.99 -22.03 -14.34
CA GLY A 292 1.69 -22.04 -13.68
C GLY A 292 0.56 -22.13 -14.67
N SER A 293 -0.64 -22.46 -14.20
CA SER A 293 -1.85 -22.55 -15.03
C SER A 293 -2.74 -21.35 -14.78
N LEU A 294 -3.18 -20.71 -15.85
CA LEU A 294 -4.24 -19.72 -15.84
C LEU A 294 -5.41 -20.26 -16.66
N ILE A 295 -6.56 -20.39 -16.03
CA ILE A 295 -7.78 -20.80 -16.69
C ILE A 295 -8.65 -19.57 -16.87
N VAL A 296 -8.85 -19.14 -18.13
CA VAL A 296 -9.84 -18.13 -18.46
C VAL A 296 -11.10 -18.84 -18.87
N GLY A 297 -12.11 -18.79 -17.98
CA GLY A 297 -13.40 -19.42 -18.18
C GLY A 297 -14.36 -18.55 -19.01
N SER A 298 -15.48 -19.11 -19.44
CA SER A 298 -16.62 -18.30 -19.87
C SER A 298 -17.33 -17.73 -18.64
N GLU A 299 -18.03 -16.59 -18.79
CA GLU A 299 -18.81 -15.96 -17.71
C GLU A 299 -19.74 -16.91 -16.93
N GLU A 300 -19.97 -18.13 -17.44
CA GLU A 300 -20.77 -19.17 -16.78
C GLU A 300 -19.97 -20.08 -15.82
N SER A 301 -18.65 -19.95 -15.72
CA SER A 301 -17.79 -20.92 -15.04
C SER A 301 -17.09 -20.41 -13.75
N LEU A 302 -17.38 -19.21 -13.28
CA LEU A 302 -16.98 -18.82 -11.93
C LEU A 302 -17.72 -19.72 -10.95
N THR A 303 -16.99 -20.68 -10.40
CA THR A 303 -17.48 -21.34 -9.19
C THR A 303 -17.30 -20.34 -8.05
N PRO A 304 -18.37 -20.01 -7.30
CA PRO A 304 -18.24 -19.18 -6.11
C PRO A 304 -17.18 -19.77 -5.18
N ALA A 305 -16.44 -18.93 -4.47
CA ALA A 305 -15.40 -19.37 -3.53
C ALA A 305 -15.93 -20.46 -2.60
N TRP A 306 -17.20 -20.32 -2.18
CA TRP A 306 -17.98 -21.38 -1.55
C TRP A 306 -19.49 -21.08 -1.67
N SER A 307 -20.31 -22.08 -1.43
CA SER A 307 -21.75 -21.92 -1.32
C SER A 307 -22.33 -22.92 -0.35
N PHE A 308 -23.38 -22.52 0.36
CA PHE A 308 -24.23 -23.46 1.10
C PHE A 308 -25.70 -23.20 0.77
N THR A 309 -26.56 -24.18 1.03
CA THR A 309 -27.99 -24.04 0.77
C THR A 309 -28.74 -24.10 2.09
N ALA A 310 -29.38 -23.00 2.45
CA ALA A 310 -30.30 -22.96 3.59
C ALA A 310 -31.62 -23.75 3.26
N ALA A 311 -32.21 -24.33 4.28
CA ALA A 311 -33.27 -25.31 4.09
C ALA A 311 -34.59 -24.76 3.52
N ASN A 312 -34.79 -23.44 3.42
CA ASN A 312 -35.99 -22.76 2.93
C ASN A 312 -35.67 -21.41 2.28
N TYR A 313 -36.67 -20.79 1.65
CA TYR A 313 -36.56 -19.47 1.01
C TYR A 313 -36.08 -18.39 2.01
N SER A 314 -35.02 -17.69 1.68
CA SER A 314 -34.50 -16.58 2.49
C SER A 314 -35.01 -15.23 1.98
N TYR A 315 -35.62 -14.48 2.84
CA TYR A 315 -36.00 -13.09 2.59
C TYR A 315 -35.19 -12.10 3.46
N SER A 316 -34.41 -12.60 4.40
CA SER A 316 -33.51 -11.83 5.24
C SER A 316 -32.28 -12.61 5.62
N ALA A 317 -31.18 -11.91 5.74
CA ALA A 317 -29.95 -12.42 6.26
C ALA A 317 -29.26 -11.32 7.10
N SER A 318 -28.47 -11.76 8.05
CA SER A 318 -27.61 -10.87 8.85
C SER A 318 -26.24 -11.51 8.97
N TYR A 319 -25.25 -10.72 9.15
CA TYR A 319 -23.89 -11.18 9.42
C TYR A 319 -23.26 -10.29 10.51
N MET A 320 -22.31 -10.82 11.20
CA MET A 320 -21.60 -10.16 12.27
C MET A 320 -20.19 -10.69 12.41
N LEU A 321 -19.33 -9.91 13.02
CA LEU A 321 -18.05 -10.36 13.53
C LEU A 321 -18.28 -10.87 14.96
N ASP A 322 -18.02 -12.17 15.17
CA ASP A 322 -18.21 -12.78 16.50
C ASP A 322 -17.03 -12.49 17.45
N SER A 323 -17.11 -12.98 18.68
CA SER A 323 -16.07 -12.78 19.71
C SER A 323 -14.74 -13.45 19.40
N ASP A 324 -14.69 -14.30 18.37
CA ASP A 324 -13.46 -14.98 17.93
C ASP A 324 -12.81 -14.24 16.74
N GLY A 325 -13.35 -13.07 16.36
CA GLY A 325 -12.92 -12.32 15.18
C GLY A 325 -13.30 -13.01 13.85
N LEU A 326 -14.28 -13.91 13.87
CA LEU A 326 -14.72 -14.65 12.67
C LEU A 326 -16.11 -14.21 12.23
N TRP A 327 -16.32 -14.22 10.91
CA TRP A 327 -17.62 -13.87 10.34
C TRP A 327 -18.65 -14.96 10.60
N THR A 328 -19.75 -14.61 11.24
CA THR A 328 -20.92 -15.46 11.42
C THR A 328 -22.07 -14.94 10.57
N ILE A 329 -22.62 -15.80 9.72
CA ILE A 329 -23.68 -15.48 8.77
C ILE A 329 -24.95 -16.22 9.18
N MET A 330 -26.05 -15.48 9.34
CA MET A 330 -27.37 -16.06 9.53
C MET A 330 -28.18 -15.93 8.24
N ALA A 331 -28.60 -17.03 7.71
CA ALA A 331 -29.54 -17.07 6.60
C ALA A 331 -30.64 -18.10 6.92
N ASN A 332 -31.87 -17.64 7.02
CA ASN A 332 -33.03 -18.51 7.10
C ASN A 332 -33.00 -19.55 8.23
N GLN A 333 -32.71 -19.14 9.47
CA GLN A 333 -32.63 -20.00 10.66
C GLN A 333 -31.42 -20.96 10.68
N GLN A 334 -30.41 -20.72 9.89
CA GLN A 334 -29.15 -21.45 9.93
C GLN A 334 -28.00 -20.49 10.17
N PHE A 335 -27.07 -20.91 11.03
CA PHE A 335 -25.82 -20.21 11.24
C PHE A 335 -24.72 -20.93 10.48
N ALA A 336 -23.89 -20.17 9.84
CA ALA A 336 -22.62 -20.65 9.28
C ALA A 336 -21.52 -19.75 9.84
N SER A 337 -20.57 -20.34 10.54
CA SER A 337 -19.37 -19.65 11.02
C SER A 337 -18.14 -20.12 10.24
N ALA A 338 -17.15 -19.25 10.10
CA ALA A 338 -15.87 -19.62 9.54
C ALA A 338 -15.23 -20.74 10.35
N ASN A 339 -14.64 -21.73 9.67
CA ASN A 339 -13.96 -22.80 10.34
C ASN A 339 -12.60 -22.31 10.86
N THR A 340 -12.35 -22.45 12.17
CA THR A 340 -11.10 -22.06 12.82
C THR A 340 -9.84 -22.77 12.26
N SER A 341 -10.01 -23.90 11.55
CA SER A 341 -8.89 -24.63 10.93
C SER A 341 -8.70 -24.35 9.42
N SER A 342 -9.63 -23.66 8.78
CA SER A 342 -9.57 -23.32 7.35
C SER A 342 -10.60 -22.23 7.05
N ARG A 343 -10.17 -21.00 6.85
CA ARG A 343 -11.05 -19.88 6.46
C ARG A 343 -11.73 -20.10 5.10
N ASN A 344 -11.29 -21.07 4.34
CA ASN A 344 -11.90 -21.48 3.07
C ASN A 344 -13.07 -22.47 3.23
N ALA A 345 -13.51 -22.77 4.44
CA ALA A 345 -14.62 -23.70 4.66
C ALA A 345 -15.50 -23.21 5.82
N TYR A 346 -16.75 -22.89 5.51
CA TYR A 346 -17.76 -22.62 6.53
C TYR A 346 -18.37 -23.93 6.99
N THR A 347 -18.45 -24.09 8.31
CA THR A 347 -19.20 -25.18 8.90
C THR A 347 -20.57 -24.66 9.31
N VAL A 348 -21.63 -25.26 8.82
CA VAL A 348 -22.97 -24.97 9.32
C VAL A 348 -23.05 -25.46 10.78
N SER A 349 -22.86 -24.52 11.70
CA SER A 349 -22.94 -24.79 13.14
C SER A 349 -24.36 -24.51 13.60
N GLY A 350 -25.13 -25.57 13.80
CA GLY A 350 -26.42 -25.51 14.49
C GLY A 350 -27.64 -25.27 13.61
N ASN A 351 -28.60 -26.17 13.69
CA ASN A 351 -29.98 -25.91 13.32
C ASN A 351 -30.65 -25.27 14.53
N PHE A 352 -31.11 -24.05 14.41
CA PHE A 352 -32.03 -23.49 15.36
C PHE A 352 -33.30 -24.34 15.39
N SER A 353 -33.47 -25.10 16.42
CA SER A 353 -34.75 -25.80 16.66
C SER A 353 -35.72 -24.85 17.34
N MET A 354 -36.13 -23.83 16.62
CA MET A 354 -37.27 -23.03 17.04
C MET A 354 -38.56 -23.75 16.63
N THR A 355 -39.47 -23.89 17.54
CA THR A 355 -40.82 -24.33 17.28
C THR A 355 -41.59 -23.19 16.58
N GLY A 356 -41.32 -22.97 15.28
CA GLY A 356 -41.93 -21.92 14.46
C GLY A 356 -41.03 -21.57 13.25
N SER A 357 -41.62 -21.17 12.15
CA SER A 357 -40.89 -20.56 11.04
C SER A 357 -40.88 -19.03 11.24
N TYR A 358 -39.80 -18.37 10.93
CA TYR A 358 -39.63 -16.91 11.03
C TYR A 358 -39.41 -16.38 9.61
N THR A 359 -39.79 -15.11 9.38
CA THR A 359 -39.78 -14.54 8.02
C THR A 359 -38.67 -13.50 7.83
N THR A 360 -38.37 -12.73 8.87
CA THR A 360 -37.30 -11.70 8.87
C THR A 360 -36.66 -11.64 10.24
N GLY A 361 -35.44 -11.13 10.33
CA GLY A 361 -34.75 -10.93 11.59
C GLY A 361 -33.48 -10.08 11.42
N THR A 362 -32.99 -9.54 12.52
CA THR A 362 -31.73 -8.80 12.57
C THR A 362 -30.92 -9.18 13.82
N TYR A 363 -29.63 -9.08 13.73
CA TYR A 363 -28.72 -9.16 14.88
C TYR A 363 -28.62 -7.84 15.60
N ALA A 364 -28.50 -7.90 16.92
CA ALA A 364 -28.04 -6.82 17.77
C ALA A 364 -27.71 -7.41 19.15
N ASP A 365 -26.79 -6.83 19.86
CA ASP A 365 -26.62 -7.10 21.28
C ASP A 365 -27.72 -6.36 22.06
N ILE A 366 -28.82 -7.05 22.33
CA ILE A 366 -30.04 -6.47 22.93
C ILE A 366 -29.84 -6.17 24.40
N ASN A 367 -29.13 -7.05 25.11
CA ASN A 367 -28.95 -7.00 26.57
C ASN A 367 -27.57 -6.41 26.98
N ARG A 368 -26.70 -6.07 25.99
CA ARG A 368 -25.36 -5.54 26.20
C ARG A 368 -24.44 -6.48 26.97
N ASP A 369 -24.47 -7.77 26.65
CA ASP A 369 -23.57 -8.78 27.23
C ASP A 369 -22.35 -9.09 26.32
N GLY A 370 -22.21 -8.42 25.21
CA GLY A 370 -21.13 -8.62 24.22
C GLY A 370 -21.42 -9.74 23.22
N LEU A 371 -22.58 -10.38 23.32
CA LEU A 371 -22.97 -11.46 22.44
C LEU A 371 -24.10 -11.00 21.50
N ALA A 372 -24.06 -11.45 20.26
CA ALA A 372 -25.14 -11.10 19.34
C ALA A 372 -26.42 -11.88 19.64
N ASP A 373 -27.44 -11.11 19.90
CA ASP A 373 -28.81 -11.59 20.02
C ASP A 373 -29.54 -11.48 18.69
N VAL A 374 -30.76 -12.01 18.61
CA VAL A 374 -31.60 -11.95 17.41
C VAL A 374 -32.99 -11.41 17.75
N LEU A 375 -33.43 -10.42 16.98
CA LEU A 375 -34.84 -10.05 16.93
C LEU A 375 -35.45 -10.58 15.64
N ALA A 376 -36.42 -11.52 15.72
CA ALA A 376 -37.02 -12.18 14.59
C ALA A 376 -38.55 -12.06 14.57
N GLU A 377 -39.14 -11.99 13.37
CA GLU A 377 -40.59 -11.99 13.16
C GLU A 377 -41.16 -13.41 13.12
N GLY A 378 -42.20 -13.68 13.90
CA GLY A 378 -42.86 -14.98 13.93
C GLY A 378 -43.82 -15.17 12.72
N THR A 379 -43.95 -16.41 12.24
CA THR A 379 -44.72 -16.76 11.01
C THR A 379 -46.23 -16.48 11.07
N SER A 380 -46.79 -16.17 12.21
CA SER A 380 -48.19 -15.77 12.30
C SER A 380 -48.41 -14.25 12.11
N TYR A 381 -47.34 -13.50 11.76
CA TYR A 381 -47.35 -12.06 11.50
C TYR A 381 -47.98 -11.21 12.62
N SER A 382 -47.90 -11.68 13.86
CA SER A 382 -48.54 -11.02 15.00
C SER A 382 -47.65 -10.87 16.22
N TYR A 383 -46.40 -11.30 16.17
CA TYR A 383 -45.47 -11.22 17.26
C TYR A 383 -44.02 -11.20 16.79
N MET A 384 -43.16 -10.54 17.55
CA MET A 384 -41.70 -10.67 17.42
C MET A 384 -41.19 -11.65 18.48
N VAL A 385 -40.06 -12.27 18.18
CA VAL A 385 -39.34 -13.15 19.10
C VAL A 385 -37.95 -12.57 19.29
N GLN A 386 -37.65 -12.34 20.54
CA GLN A 386 -36.32 -12.00 20.99
C GLN A 386 -35.59 -13.28 21.39
N LEU A 387 -34.39 -13.45 20.93
CA LEU A 387 -33.52 -14.58 21.17
C LEU A 387 -32.22 -14.04 21.75
N ILE A 388 -32.03 -14.27 23.05
CA ILE A 388 -30.84 -13.86 23.75
C ILE A 388 -29.82 -14.98 23.71
N ASN A 389 -28.65 -14.68 23.23
CA ASN A 389 -27.49 -15.58 23.14
C ASN A 389 -26.95 -15.84 24.56
N ASN A 390 -26.80 -17.12 24.95
CA ASN A 390 -26.34 -17.49 26.31
C ASN A 390 -24.82 -17.71 26.36
N GLY A 391 -24.06 -17.49 25.24
CA GLY A 391 -22.62 -17.70 25.19
C GLY A 391 -22.15 -19.17 25.13
N ASP A 392 -23.09 -20.13 25.20
CA ASP A 392 -22.80 -21.58 25.14
C ASP A 392 -23.30 -22.24 23.85
N GLY A 393 -23.63 -21.43 22.82
CA GLY A 393 -24.25 -21.88 21.60
C GLY A 393 -25.75 -22.13 21.70
N THR A 394 -26.39 -21.76 22.80
CA THR A 394 -27.84 -21.81 22.98
C THR A 394 -28.43 -20.39 23.08
N TYR A 395 -29.73 -20.28 22.84
CA TYR A 395 -30.46 -19.03 22.94
C TYR A 395 -31.68 -19.16 23.85
N THR A 396 -31.88 -18.11 24.67
CA THR A 396 -33.11 -17.97 25.45
C THR A 396 -34.14 -17.20 24.64
N SER A 397 -35.29 -17.82 24.34
CA SER A 397 -36.36 -17.22 23.54
C SER A 397 -37.43 -16.57 24.40
N SER A 398 -37.83 -15.34 24.06
CA SER A 398 -39.02 -14.68 24.59
C SER A 398 -39.89 -14.12 23.48
N THR A 399 -41.20 -14.30 23.60
CA THR A 399 -42.16 -13.79 22.61
C THR A 399 -42.66 -12.43 23.08
N LEU A 400 -42.49 -11.43 22.20
CA LEU A 400 -42.97 -10.08 22.43
C LEU A 400 -44.42 -9.99 21.88
N THR A 401 -45.42 -10.12 22.76
CA THR A 401 -46.84 -10.05 22.42
C THR A 401 -47.33 -8.62 22.60
N ASN A 402 -48.31 -8.18 21.79
CA ASN A 402 -48.95 -6.87 21.73
C ASN A 402 -48.43 -5.92 20.64
N MET A 403 -47.85 -6.43 19.58
CA MET A 403 -47.42 -5.64 18.40
C MET A 403 -48.63 -5.18 17.54
N GLY A 404 -49.88 -5.41 17.96
CA GLY A 404 -51.10 -4.98 17.32
C GLY A 404 -51.21 -5.32 15.81
N ALA A 405 -52.15 -6.05 15.35
CA ALA A 405 -52.47 -6.59 14.00
C ALA A 405 -51.31 -6.73 12.97
N ALA A 406 -51.30 -7.89 12.40
CA ALA A 406 -50.53 -8.41 11.23
C ALA A 406 -49.41 -7.50 10.68
N VAL A 407 -48.16 -7.72 11.12
CA VAL A 407 -46.95 -7.26 10.45
C VAL A 407 -46.77 -8.16 9.21
N TRP A 408 -46.91 -7.61 8.03
CA TRP A 408 -46.77 -8.36 6.78
C TRP A 408 -45.48 -7.90 6.09
N TYR A 409 -44.47 -8.76 6.05
CA TYR A 409 -43.25 -8.60 5.26
C TYR A 409 -42.55 -7.24 5.44
N GLY A 410 -42.07 -6.90 6.64
CA GLY A 410 -41.38 -5.63 6.91
C GLY A 410 -39.89 -5.86 7.16
N ALA A 411 -39.08 -4.86 6.81
CA ALA A 411 -37.69 -4.81 7.24
C ALA A 411 -37.59 -4.48 8.74
N VAL A 412 -36.67 -5.15 9.43
CA VAL A 412 -36.31 -4.80 10.81
C VAL A 412 -34.94 -4.13 10.77
N VAL A 413 -34.86 -2.90 11.24
CA VAL A 413 -33.64 -2.10 11.29
C VAL A 413 -33.22 -1.91 12.75
N ALA A 414 -31.97 -2.24 13.04
CA ALA A 414 -31.35 -2.02 14.33
C ALA A 414 -30.63 -0.67 14.32
N ILE A 415 -31.00 0.24 15.24
CA ILE A 415 -30.42 1.59 15.37
C ILE A 415 -30.54 2.06 16.83
N ASP A 416 -29.68 2.96 17.27
CA ASP A 416 -29.84 3.63 18.58
C ASP A 416 -30.63 4.95 18.39
N ILE A 417 -31.96 4.89 18.52
CA ILE A 417 -32.85 6.02 18.33
C ILE A 417 -32.68 7.08 19.42
N LYS A 418 -32.35 6.66 20.65
CA LYS A 418 -32.25 7.58 21.80
C LYS A 418 -30.81 8.11 22.00
N GLY A 419 -29.83 7.50 21.39
CA GLY A 419 -28.42 7.77 21.69
C GLY A 419 -28.04 7.38 23.12
N ASP A 420 -28.62 6.28 23.65
CA ASP A 420 -28.36 5.81 25.01
C ASP A 420 -27.48 4.55 25.06
N GLY A 421 -26.96 4.13 23.88
CA GLY A 421 -26.09 2.98 23.71
C GLY A 421 -26.82 1.64 23.65
N TYR A 422 -28.14 1.60 23.80
CA TYR A 422 -28.95 0.40 23.63
C TYR A 422 -29.56 0.37 22.24
N THR A 423 -29.39 -0.74 21.53
CA THR A 423 -29.97 -0.90 20.20
C THR A 423 -31.48 -0.94 20.25
N ASP A 424 -32.10 0.06 19.65
CA ASP A 424 -33.55 0.14 19.38
C ASP A 424 -33.87 -0.46 18.03
N PHE A 425 -35.13 -0.63 17.70
CA PHE A 425 -35.55 -1.23 16.42
C PHE A 425 -36.69 -0.45 15.76
N VAL A 426 -36.59 -0.32 14.44
CA VAL A 426 -37.71 0.09 13.61
C VAL A 426 -38.20 -1.10 12.81
N ILE A 427 -39.47 -1.43 12.97
CA ILE A 427 -40.11 -2.55 12.30
C ILE A 427 -41.10 -1.96 11.30
N GLY A 428 -40.79 -2.19 10.02
CA GLY A 428 -41.68 -1.80 8.93
C GLY A 428 -42.91 -2.73 8.83
N ASP A 429 -44.13 -2.16 8.66
CA ASP A 429 -45.35 -2.93 8.46
C ASP A 429 -45.93 -2.71 7.03
N ALA A 430 -46.36 -3.79 6.42
CA ALA A 430 -47.06 -3.78 5.12
C ALA A 430 -48.38 -3.00 5.12
N GLY A 431 -48.85 -2.54 6.25
CA GLY A 431 -50.01 -1.67 6.35
C GLY A 431 -49.77 -0.22 5.93
N GLY A 432 -48.57 0.17 5.59
CA GLY A 432 -48.12 1.51 5.20
C GLY A 432 -47.32 2.23 6.27
N PRO A 433 -46.71 3.39 5.97
CA PRO A 433 -45.90 4.13 6.93
C PRO A 433 -46.61 4.48 8.24
N ASP A 434 -47.94 4.54 8.22
CA ASP A 434 -48.76 4.79 9.42
C ASP A 434 -48.78 3.60 10.39
N SER A 435 -48.22 2.46 10.02
CA SER A 435 -48.27 1.22 10.77
C SER A 435 -46.89 0.69 11.22
N SER A 436 -45.77 1.27 10.77
CA SER A 436 -44.43 0.91 11.27
C SER A 436 -44.31 1.13 12.76
N THR A 437 -43.58 0.26 13.43
CA THR A 437 -43.46 0.24 14.91
C THR A 437 -42.02 0.56 15.30
N VAL A 438 -41.89 1.49 16.25
CA VAL A 438 -40.61 1.74 16.92
C VAL A 438 -40.59 0.95 18.21
N MET A 439 -39.58 0.13 18.39
CA MET A 439 -39.31 -0.61 19.63
C MET A 439 -38.11 0.01 20.32
N LEU A 440 -38.35 0.60 21.48
CA LEU A 440 -37.29 1.15 22.30
C LEU A 440 -36.74 0.10 23.24
N ASN A 441 -35.45 -0.01 23.27
CA ASN A 441 -34.71 -0.82 24.25
C ASN A 441 -34.49 0.03 25.50
N ASN A 442 -34.98 -0.45 26.63
CA ASN A 442 -34.77 0.17 27.92
C ASN A 442 -33.96 -0.78 28.80
N ASN A 443 -32.65 -0.61 28.80
CA ASN A 443 -31.71 -1.40 29.56
C ASN A 443 -31.89 -2.92 29.36
N GLY A 444 -31.82 -3.38 28.13
CA GLY A 444 -31.95 -4.80 27.77
C GLY A 444 -33.39 -5.31 27.68
N THR A 445 -34.37 -4.44 27.91
CA THR A 445 -35.77 -4.81 27.84
C THR A 445 -36.45 -4.10 26.68
N LEU A 446 -36.80 -4.83 25.64
CA LEU A 446 -37.56 -4.28 24.51
C LEU A 446 -39.00 -4.00 24.92
N THR A 447 -39.40 -2.74 24.84
CA THR A 447 -40.76 -2.30 25.06
C THR A 447 -41.37 -1.93 23.72
N GLY A 448 -42.19 -2.83 23.18
CA GLY A 448 -43.05 -2.55 22.05
C GLY A 448 -44.16 -1.57 22.48
N SER A 449 -44.29 -0.43 21.80
CA SER A 449 -45.50 0.35 21.91
C SER A 449 -46.64 -0.43 21.23
N SER A 450 -47.69 -0.68 21.94
CA SER A 450 -48.96 -1.14 21.34
C SER A 450 -49.35 -0.18 20.20
N LYS A 451 -50.29 -0.52 19.31
CA LYS A 451 -50.84 0.33 18.24
C LYS A 451 -51.21 1.76 18.64
N SER A 452 -51.26 2.08 19.94
CA SER A 452 -51.37 3.45 20.47
C SER A 452 -50.08 4.27 20.26
N GLY A 453 -48.97 3.66 19.86
CA GLY A 453 -47.72 4.24 19.46
C GLY A 453 -47.40 4.00 17.99
N THR A 454 -48.38 3.99 17.11
CA THR A 454 -48.17 4.00 15.67
C THR A 454 -47.38 5.25 15.24
N TYR A 455 -46.72 5.19 14.11
CA TYR A 455 -45.97 6.32 13.50
C TYR A 455 -46.65 7.67 13.63
N SER A 456 -47.96 7.67 13.51
CA SER A 456 -48.83 8.87 13.69
C SER A 456 -48.75 9.47 15.11
N SER A 457 -48.34 8.70 16.13
CA SER A 457 -48.12 9.24 17.48
C SER A 457 -46.67 9.66 17.74
N PHE A 458 -45.71 9.14 16.95
CA PHE A 458 -44.32 9.55 17.03
C PHE A 458 -43.96 10.67 16.08
N VAL A 459 -44.69 10.85 14.99
CA VAL A 459 -44.50 11.94 14.01
C VAL A 459 -45.63 12.95 14.08
N SER A 460 -45.34 14.12 14.56
CA SER A 460 -46.38 15.18 14.66
C SER A 460 -46.61 15.84 13.29
N GLY A 461 -47.82 15.68 12.73
CA GLY A 461 -48.36 16.69 11.80
C GLY A 461 -48.49 16.37 10.33
N SER A 462 -48.71 15.14 9.85
CA SER A 462 -48.98 14.94 8.43
C SER A 462 -49.96 13.81 8.07
N THR A 463 -50.69 14.03 7.00
CA THR A 463 -51.44 13.04 6.25
C THR A 463 -50.54 12.49 5.13
N VAL A 464 -49.85 11.41 5.38
CA VAL A 464 -49.29 10.59 4.29
C VAL A 464 -50.46 9.86 3.64
N GLY A 465 -50.54 9.88 2.31
CA GLY A 465 -51.59 9.15 1.59
C GLY A 465 -51.56 7.64 1.91
N ASN A 466 -52.70 6.97 1.80
CA ASN A 466 -52.83 5.53 2.03
C ASN A 466 -51.87 4.72 1.12
N TYR A 467 -50.65 4.47 1.60
CA TYR A 467 -49.71 3.51 1.00
C TYR A 467 -49.82 2.20 1.76
N ASN A 468 -49.96 1.06 1.08
CA ASN A 468 -50.40 -0.17 1.67
C ASN A 468 -49.31 -1.22 1.82
N SER A 469 -48.06 -0.91 1.45
CA SER A 469 -46.93 -1.84 1.60
C SER A 469 -45.61 -1.09 1.74
N LEU A 470 -44.86 -1.43 2.75
CA LEU A 470 -43.48 -1.01 2.91
C LEU A 470 -42.59 -1.91 2.02
N ILE A 471 -41.58 -1.34 1.39
CA ILE A 471 -40.58 -2.08 0.63
C ILE A 471 -39.30 -2.16 1.42
N GLU A 472 -38.82 -1.03 1.99
CA GLU A 472 -37.59 -0.94 2.69
C GLU A 472 -37.58 0.18 3.73
N THR A 473 -36.80 0.03 4.80
CA THR A 473 -36.51 1.04 5.81
C THR A 473 -35.00 1.07 6.05
N SER A 474 -34.45 2.27 6.14
CA SER A 474 -33.02 2.49 6.49
C SER A 474 -32.93 3.48 7.66
N GLY A 475 -31.95 3.23 8.53
CA GLY A 475 -31.49 4.19 9.53
C GLY A 475 -30.21 4.86 9.04
N VAL A 476 -30.20 6.18 8.98
CA VAL A 476 -29.07 6.99 8.50
C VAL A 476 -29.15 8.40 9.09
N ASP A 477 -28.05 8.95 9.56
CA ASP A 477 -27.97 10.34 9.99
C ASP A 477 -27.90 11.24 8.73
N LEU A 478 -29.05 11.76 8.31
CA LEU A 478 -29.17 12.51 7.05
C LEU A 478 -28.60 13.93 7.13
N ASN A 479 -28.54 14.51 8.31
CA ASN A 479 -28.16 15.92 8.50
C ASN A 479 -26.91 16.10 9.36
N ASN A 480 -26.23 15.00 9.68
CA ASN A 480 -25.04 14.94 10.53
C ASN A 480 -25.24 15.63 11.89
N ASP A 481 -26.45 15.50 12.48
CA ASP A 481 -26.72 16.02 13.83
C ASP A 481 -26.45 14.98 14.92
N GLY A 482 -25.96 13.81 14.55
CA GLY A 482 -25.61 12.69 15.41
C GLY A 482 -26.80 11.82 15.81
N LYS A 483 -28.00 12.11 15.33
CA LYS A 483 -29.20 11.34 15.59
C LYS A 483 -29.60 10.56 14.36
N VAL A 484 -29.63 9.27 14.45
CA VAL A 484 -29.99 8.40 13.33
C VAL A 484 -31.44 8.65 12.90
N ASP A 485 -31.60 9.16 11.68
CA ASP A 485 -32.88 9.43 11.03
C ASP A 485 -33.43 8.17 10.34
N ILE A 486 -34.64 8.25 9.78
CA ILE A 486 -35.27 7.12 9.10
C ILE A 486 -35.66 7.52 7.68
N ALA A 487 -35.27 6.69 6.73
CA ALA A 487 -35.79 6.74 5.37
C ALA A 487 -36.63 5.50 5.09
N GLN A 488 -37.81 5.70 4.47
CA GLN A 488 -38.72 4.62 4.14
C GLN A 488 -39.18 4.69 2.70
N HIS A 489 -39.09 3.56 2.02
CA HIS A 489 -39.62 3.37 0.70
C HIS A 489 -40.91 2.54 0.74
N THR A 490 -42.02 3.08 0.23
CA THR A 490 -43.35 2.51 0.36
C THR A 490 -44.08 2.44 -0.98
N THR A 491 -45.08 1.55 -1.12
CA THR A 491 -45.96 1.43 -2.29
C THR A 491 -47.42 1.25 -1.87
N ASN A 492 -48.36 1.72 -2.68
CA ASN A 492 -49.82 1.49 -2.45
C ASN A 492 -50.42 0.36 -3.33
N GLY A 493 -49.58 -0.52 -3.86
CA GLY A 493 -50.02 -1.64 -4.71
C GLY A 493 -50.54 -1.25 -6.09
N GLY A 494 -50.58 0.03 -6.46
CA GLY A 494 -51.09 0.55 -7.68
C GLY A 494 -50.15 1.46 -8.47
N ASN A 495 -48.89 1.16 -8.51
CA ASN A 495 -47.87 1.97 -9.20
C ASN A 495 -47.58 3.35 -8.59
N ASN A 496 -47.96 3.61 -7.33
CA ASN A 496 -47.61 4.79 -6.62
C ASN A 496 -46.57 4.42 -5.53
N TYR A 497 -45.43 5.01 -5.58
CA TYR A 497 -44.33 4.85 -4.65
C TYR A 497 -44.04 6.16 -3.96
N ALA A 498 -43.62 6.09 -2.72
CA ALA A 498 -43.13 7.24 -1.99
C ALA A 498 -41.82 6.87 -1.25
N LEU A 499 -40.86 7.75 -1.30
CA LEU A 499 -39.76 7.81 -0.39
C LEU A 499 -40.06 8.87 0.66
N SER A 500 -39.96 8.53 1.92
CA SER A 500 -40.22 9.45 3.02
C SER A 500 -39.03 9.47 3.95
N THR A 501 -38.57 10.67 4.34
CA THR A 501 -37.54 10.86 5.37
C THR A 501 -38.15 11.41 6.64
N MET A 502 -37.61 11.04 7.78
CA MET A 502 -38.09 11.44 9.10
C MET A 502 -36.90 11.72 10.01
N PHE A 503 -36.84 12.90 10.56
CA PHE A 503 -35.75 13.38 11.40
C PHE A 503 -35.99 13.02 12.86
N ASN A 504 -35.03 12.34 13.46
CA ASN A 504 -35.00 11.92 14.85
C ASN A 504 -34.82 13.13 15.79
N GLN A 505 -35.63 13.21 16.84
CA GLN A 505 -35.56 14.27 17.85
C GLN A 505 -34.71 13.85 19.09
N GLY A 506 -34.11 12.66 19.09
CA GLY A 506 -33.27 12.14 20.18
C GLY A 506 -34.03 11.73 21.44
N ASN A 507 -35.35 11.62 21.38
CA ASN A 507 -36.21 11.27 22.52
C ASN A 507 -37.20 10.14 22.18
N GLY A 508 -36.95 9.41 21.10
CA GLY A 508 -37.86 8.40 20.56
C GLY A 508 -38.98 8.96 19.68
N SER A 509 -38.97 10.25 19.35
CA SER A 509 -39.94 10.88 18.44
C SER A 509 -39.26 11.37 17.18
N PHE A 510 -40.06 11.50 16.10
CA PHE A 510 -39.56 11.91 14.80
C PHE A 510 -40.40 13.10 14.26
N THR A 511 -39.78 13.93 13.42
CA THR A 511 -40.46 14.94 12.62
C THR A 511 -40.38 14.58 11.15
N TRP A 512 -41.42 14.94 10.38
CA TRP A 512 -41.40 14.70 8.94
C TRP A 512 -40.33 15.56 8.24
N GLY A 513 -39.51 14.92 7.43
CA GLY A 513 -38.64 15.55 6.48
C GLY A 513 -39.29 15.66 5.10
N GLN A 514 -38.72 15.06 4.08
CA GLN A 514 -39.25 15.09 2.73
C GLN A 514 -40.21 13.90 2.47
N ASN A 515 -41.16 14.13 1.59
CA ASN A 515 -42.03 13.08 1.06
C ASN A 515 -42.01 13.16 -0.45
N PHE A 516 -41.40 12.21 -1.07
CA PHE A 516 -41.24 12.14 -2.51
C PHE A 516 -42.26 11.19 -3.11
N THR A 517 -43.20 11.72 -3.83
CA THR A 517 -44.15 10.95 -4.59
C THR A 517 -43.76 10.86 -6.06
N ASN A 518 -44.44 10.08 -6.86
CA ASN A 518 -44.19 9.75 -8.30
C ASN A 518 -43.59 10.85 -9.20
N THR A 519 -43.57 12.12 -8.80
CA THR A 519 -43.05 13.23 -9.59
C THR A 519 -41.55 13.48 -9.50
N MET A 520 -40.85 12.82 -8.58
CA MET A 520 -39.40 12.97 -8.41
C MET A 520 -38.53 12.32 -9.50
N TYR A 521 -39.13 11.46 -10.25
CA TYR A 521 -38.46 10.73 -11.29
C TYR A 521 -38.72 11.31 -12.68
N SER A 522 -38.72 12.66 -12.80
CA SER A 522 -39.14 13.38 -13.98
C SER A 522 -38.42 13.05 -15.29
N GLY A 523 -37.25 12.39 -15.21
CA GLY A 523 -36.51 11.88 -16.35
C GLY A 523 -36.99 10.50 -16.90
N TYR A 524 -37.81 9.79 -16.13
CA TYR A 524 -38.19 8.40 -16.44
C TYR A 524 -39.67 8.19 -16.83
N GLY A 525 -40.50 9.26 -16.84
CA GLY A 525 -41.93 9.18 -17.14
C GLY A 525 -42.74 8.49 -16.04
N SER A 526 -44.04 8.62 -16.04
CA SER A 526 -44.96 8.12 -15.01
C SER A 526 -45.03 6.61 -14.81
N ALA A 527 -44.28 5.83 -15.63
CA ALA A 527 -44.18 4.38 -15.51
C ALA A 527 -42.95 3.91 -14.72
N ALA A 528 -42.03 4.80 -14.40
CA ALA A 528 -40.74 4.44 -13.77
C ALA A 528 -40.82 4.32 -12.25
N ALA A 529 -41.69 5.07 -11.61
CA ALA A 529 -41.87 5.05 -10.16
C ALA A 529 -42.43 3.71 -9.62
N SER A 530 -42.85 2.80 -10.52
CA SER A 530 -43.51 1.55 -10.12
C SER A 530 -42.57 0.41 -9.71
N ASN A 531 -41.23 0.65 -9.61
CA ASN A 531 -40.29 -0.46 -9.52
C ASN A 531 -38.93 -0.16 -8.85
N ALA A 532 -38.81 0.82 -7.96
CA ALA A 532 -37.66 0.93 -7.07
C ALA A 532 -37.70 -0.20 -6.06
N VAL A 533 -36.55 -0.81 -5.75
CA VAL A 533 -36.51 -2.06 -5.00
C VAL A 533 -35.45 -2.10 -3.92
N SER A 534 -34.41 -1.25 -3.94
CA SER A 534 -33.47 -1.11 -2.82
C SER A 534 -32.93 0.31 -2.70
N MET A 535 -32.68 0.69 -1.47
CA MET A 535 -31.99 1.91 -1.07
C MET A 535 -30.55 1.56 -0.72
N THR A 536 -29.59 2.35 -1.22
CA THR A 536 -28.17 2.18 -0.93
C THR A 536 -27.61 3.54 -0.58
N TRP A 537 -27.02 3.64 0.59
CA TRP A 537 -26.52 4.89 1.17
C TRP A 537 -24.99 4.90 1.15
N ALA A 538 -24.42 6.00 0.69
CA ALA A 538 -22.99 6.30 0.80
C ALA A 538 -22.77 7.79 0.47
N ASP A 539 -21.62 8.32 0.83
CA ASP A 539 -21.16 9.62 0.36
C ASP A 539 -20.56 9.47 -1.04
N PHE A 540 -21.40 9.54 -2.09
CA PHE A 540 -20.94 9.33 -3.47
C PHE A 540 -20.21 10.53 -4.09
N ASN A 541 -20.35 11.71 -3.50
CA ASN A 541 -19.74 12.92 -4.02
C ASN A 541 -18.60 13.48 -3.16
N GLY A 542 -18.30 12.84 -2.01
CA GLY A 542 -17.22 13.24 -1.11
C GLY A 542 -17.48 14.53 -0.32
N ASP A 543 -18.77 14.88 -0.07
CA ASP A 543 -19.12 16.09 0.66
C ASP A 543 -19.40 15.88 2.17
N GLY A 544 -19.33 14.64 2.64
CA GLY A 544 -19.52 14.28 4.03
C GLY A 544 -20.95 13.97 4.44
N TYR A 545 -21.89 14.00 3.53
CA TYR A 545 -23.28 13.67 3.79
C TYR A 545 -23.72 12.43 3.00
N MET A 546 -24.51 11.59 3.62
CA MET A 546 -24.97 10.37 2.97
C MET A 546 -25.96 10.66 1.85
N ASP A 547 -25.60 10.27 0.65
CA ASP A 547 -26.42 10.29 -0.56
C ASP A 547 -27.21 8.98 -0.70
N LEU A 548 -28.22 8.98 -1.56
CA LEU A 548 -29.07 7.83 -1.81
C LEU A 548 -29.00 7.37 -3.26
N TYR A 549 -28.59 6.13 -3.48
CA TYR A 549 -28.84 5.41 -4.73
C TYR A 549 -30.06 4.51 -4.58
N MET A 550 -31.04 4.65 -5.49
CA MET A 550 -32.20 3.78 -5.56
C MET A 550 -32.09 2.86 -6.77
N SER A 551 -31.97 1.56 -6.54
CA SER A 551 -32.04 0.56 -7.59
C SER A 551 -33.45 0.44 -8.15
N MET A 552 -33.59 0.38 -9.48
CA MET A 552 -34.86 0.34 -10.18
C MET A 552 -35.10 -1.01 -10.83
N SER A 553 -36.30 -1.56 -10.67
CA SER A 553 -36.73 -2.75 -11.39
C SER A 553 -37.43 -2.42 -12.72
N ARG A 554 -37.83 -3.44 -13.50
CA ARG A 554 -38.36 -3.33 -14.84
C ARG A 554 -39.71 -2.59 -14.91
N THR A 555 -39.89 -1.70 -15.90
CA THR A 555 -41.19 -1.13 -16.21
C THR A 555 -42.12 -2.14 -16.93
N SER A 556 -43.43 -1.98 -16.76
CA SER A 556 -44.42 -2.80 -17.48
C SER A 556 -44.33 -2.67 -19.01
N SER A 557 -43.63 -1.68 -19.55
CA SER A 557 -43.44 -1.47 -21.00
C SER A 557 -42.19 -2.15 -21.55
N GLY A 558 -41.41 -2.87 -20.72
CA GLY A 558 -40.27 -3.65 -21.15
C GLY A 558 -38.95 -2.87 -21.35
N THR A 559 -38.94 -1.54 -21.08
CA THR A 559 -37.72 -0.74 -21.02
C THR A 559 -37.13 -0.85 -19.62
N SER A 560 -35.92 -1.36 -19.52
CA SER A 560 -35.15 -1.42 -18.30
C SER A 560 -34.50 -0.07 -18.04
N GLN A 561 -34.43 0.32 -16.79
CA GLN A 561 -33.79 1.57 -16.36
C GLN A 561 -32.78 1.25 -15.27
N GLY A 562 -31.63 1.94 -15.27
CA GLY A 562 -30.59 1.83 -14.25
C GLY A 562 -31.10 2.16 -12.83
N GLY A 563 -30.37 2.87 -12.06
CA GLY A 563 -30.79 3.43 -10.78
C GLY A 563 -30.92 4.95 -10.85
N VAL A 564 -31.30 5.51 -9.74
CA VAL A 564 -31.39 6.96 -9.51
C VAL A 564 -30.52 7.31 -8.34
N LEU A 565 -29.55 8.21 -8.56
CA LEU A 565 -28.77 8.83 -7.51
C LEU A 565 -29.39 10.14 -7.08
N MET A 566 -29.56 10.33 -5.79
CA MET A 566 -30.10 11.54 -5.15
C MET A 566 -29.07 12.05 -4.16
N LEU A 567 -28.44 13.19 -4.48
CA LEU A 567 -27.45 13.81 -3.61
C LEU A 567 -28.12 14.52 -2.44
N ASN A 568 -27.48 14.49 -1.28
CA ASN A 568 -27.91 15.21 -0.08
C ASN A 568 -27.43 16.68 -0.17
N ASP A 569 -28.24 17.62 0.29
CA ASP A 569 -27.90 19.05 0.27
C ASP A 569 -27.21 19.55 1.55
N GLY A 570 -26.80 18.64 2.42
CA GLY A 570 -26.17 18.94 3.71
C GLY A 570 -27.14 19.35 4.82
N SER A 571 -28.43 19.40 4.53
CA SER A 571 -29.51 19.70 5.51
C SER A 571 -30.41 18.48 5.73
N GLY A 572 -30.04 17.32 5.21
CA GLY A 572 -30.83 16.11 5.19
C GLY A 572 -31.89 16.06 4.09
N ASN A 573 -31.86 17.01 3.13
CA ASN A 573 -32.76 16.97 2.00
C ASN A 573 -32.07 16.32 0.80
N LEU A 574 -32.75 15.32 0.25
CA LEU A 574 -32.29 14.69 -1.00
C LEU A 574 -32.72 15.56 -2.19
N LEU A 575 -31.81 15.82 -3.10
CA LEU A 575 -32.07 16.58 -4.33
C LEU A 575 -32.72 15.69 -5.39
N ALA A 576 -33.32 16.31 -6.41
CA ALA A 576 -33.93 15.56 -7.52
C ALA A 576 -32.88 14.65 -8.20
N GLY A 577 -33.22 13.38 -8.31
CA GLY A 577 -32.30 12.34 -8.70
C GLY A 577 -31.81 12.42 -10.15
N THR A 578 -30.57 12.00 -10.37
CA THR A 578 -29.96 11.77 -11.67
C THR A 578 -29.92 10.28 -12.00
N ALA A 579 -30.06 9.94 -13.29
CA ALA A 579 -30.01 8.55 -13.71
C ALA A 579 -28.57 8.02 -13.68
N VAL A 580 -28.36 6.85 -13.08
CA VAL A 580 -27.12 6.08 -13.17
C VAL A 580 -27.35 4.88 -14.07
N GLY A 581 -26.51 4.74 -15.10
CA GLY A 581 -26.67 3.72 -16.14
C GLY A 581 -27.60 4.16 -17.28
N THR A 582 -27.50 3.50 -18.42
CA THR A 582 -28.30 3.78 -19.62
C THR A 582 -29.23 2.63 -19.99
N ALA A 583 -30.37 2.92 -20.60
CA ALA A 583 -31.33 1.91 -21.10
C ALA A 583 -30.72 0.91 -22.13
N THR A 584 -29.53 1.18 -22.64
CA THR A 584 -28.82 0.28 -23.57
C THR A 584 -27.83 -0.64 -22.90
N THR A 585 -27.28 -0.25 -21.77
CA THR A 585 -26.27 -1.02 -21.00
C THR A 585 -26.91 -1.81 -19.87
N ASP A 586 -27.94 -1.29 -19.21
CA ASP A 586 -28.57 -1.93 -18.07
C ASP A 586 -29.99 -2.41 -18.41
N LYS A 587 -30.07 -3.54 -19.10
CA LYS A 587 -31.33 -4.13 -19.59
C LYS A 587 -32.00 -5.08 -18.60
N PHE A 588 -31.38 -5.31 -17.43
CA PHE A 588 -31.83 -6.38 -16.55
C PHE A 588 -32.38 -5.86 -15.24
N VAL A 589 -33.31 -6.59 -14.71
CA VAL A 589 -33.99 -6.31 -13.45
C VAL A 589 -33.06 -6.62 -12.32
N GLY A 590 -32.53 -5.60 -11.63
CA GLY A 590 -31.77 -5.75 -10.39
C GLY A 590 -32.63 -5.36 -9.21
N ASN A 591 -32.68 -6.20 -8.18
CA ASN A 591 -33.44 -5.97 -6.96
C ASN A 591 -32.56 -5.51 -5.80
N VAL A 592 -31.24 -5.66 -5.91
CA VAL A 592 -30.30 -5.39 -4.83
C VAL A 592 -29.15 -4.58 -5.38
N SER A 593 -28.75 -3.56 -4.65
CA SER A 593 -27.51 -2.83 -4.86
C SER A 593 -26.76 -2.65 -3.54
N VAL A 594 -25.45 -2.58 -3.62
CA VAL A 594 -24.55 -2.27 -2.52
C VAL A 594 -23.60 -1.15 -2.94
N ALA A 595 -23.22 -0.31 -2.00
CA ALA A 595 -22.16 0.67 -2.17
C ALA A 595 -20.88 0.09 -1.57
N VAL A 596 -19.79 0.17 -2.30
CA VAL A 596 -18.49 -0.36 -1.91
C VAL A 596 -17.42 0.33 -2.77
N ASP A 597 -16.28 0.64 -2.21
CA ASP A 597 -15.11 0.98 -3.01
C ASP A 597 -14.48 -0.31 -3.56
N TRP A 598 -14.99 -0.77 -4.73
CA TRP A 598 -14.59 -2.07 -5.27
C TRP A 598 -13.21 -2.08 -5.90
N ASN A 599 -12.79 -0.94 -6.43
CA ASN A 599 -11.47 -0.79 -7.06
C ASN A 599 -10.41 -0.19 -6.11
N LEU A 600 -10.77 0.12 -4.87
CA LEU A 600 -9.90 0.60 -3.79
C LEU A 600 -9.24 1.97 -4.09
N ASP A 601 -9.98 2.86 -4.79
CA ASP A 601 -9.50 4.19 -5.17
C ASP A 601 -9.95 5.33 -4.26
N GLY A 602 -10.72 5.03 -3.20
CA GLY A 602 -11.24 6.00 -2.24
C GLY A 602 -12.60 6.57 -2.60
N HIS A 603 -13.24 6.10 -3.68
CA HIS A 603 -14.56 6.55 -4.11
C HIS A 603 -15.58 5.41 -4.08
N MET A 604 -16.74 5.68 -3.51
CA MET A 604 -17.78 4.66 -3.37
C MET A 604 -18.41 4.30 -4.72
N ASP A 605 -18.22 3.04 -5.13
CA ASP A 605 -18.82 2.43 -6.31
C ASP A 605 -20.21 1.86 -6.01
N ILE A 606 -20.92 1.40 -7.04
CA ILE A 606 -22.23 0.72 -6.90
C ILE A 606 -22.19 -0.63 -7.61
N ILE A 607 -22.40 -1.71 -6.87
CA ILE A 607 -22.68 -3.02 -7.47
C ILE A 607 -24.19 -3.23 -7.52
N LYS A 608 -24.71 -3.40 -8.73
CA LYS A 608 -26.12 -3.72 -8.96
C LYS A 608 -26.29 -5.16 -9.40
N LEU A 609 -26.96 -5.96 -8.57
CA LEU A 609 -27.17 -7.39 -8.80
C LEU A 609 -28.49 -7.64 -9.50
N ALA A 610 -28.45 -8.39 -10.59
CA ALA A 610 -29.64 -8.71 -11.40
C ALA A 610 -30.31 -10.01 -10.95
N ASN A 611 -31.63 -10.00 -10.91
CA ASN A 611 -32.43 -11.20 -10.65
C ASN A 611 -32.42 -12.22 -11.82
N SER A 612 -32.16 -11.76 -13.01
CA SER A 612 -31.95 -12.57 -14.20
C SER A 612 -31.19 -11.74 -15.24
N GLY A 613 -30.07 -12.23 -15.71
CA GLY A 613 -29.22 -11.53 -16.69
C GLY A 613 -27.92 -10.98 -16.10
N GLN A 614 -27.44 -9.89 -16.64
CA GLN A 614 -26.15 -9.33 -16.33
C GLN A 614 -26.21 -8.37 -15.14
N SER A 615 -25.39 -8.57 -14.13
CA SER A 615 -25.10 -7.60 -13.06
C SER A 615 -24.09 -6.55 -13.54
N TYR A 616 -24.08 -5.39 -12.91
CA TYR A 616 -23.20 -4.27 -13.27
C TYR A 616 -22.47 -3.72 -12.07
N LEU A 617 -21.21 -3.37 -12.26
CA LEU A 617 -20.42 -2.48 -11.44
C LEU A 617 -20.47 -1.08 -12.07
N TYR A 618 -20.83 -0.10 -11.32
CA TYR A 618 -20.74 1.30 -11.67
C TYR A 618 -19.59 1.92 -10.89
N THR A 619 -18.44 2.02 -11.52
CA THR A 619 -17.23 2.61 -10.93
C THR A 619 -17.41 4.13 -10.87
N ASN A 620 -17.20 4.71 -9.70
CA ASN A 620 -17.25 6.14 -9.48
C ASN A 620 -15.92 6.79 -9.88
N ASP A 621 -15.93 7.60 -10.93
CA ASP A 621 -14.71 8.25 -11.44
C ASP A 621 -14.25 9.46 -10.60
N GLY A 622 -14.85 9.70 -9.45
CA GLY A 622 -14.52 10.62 -8.37
C GLY A 622 -13.92 11.98 -8.72
N LEU A 623 -14.75 12.97 -9.00
CA LEU A 623 -14.33 14.37 -8.90
C LEU A 623 -15.02 14.99 -7.69
N ALA A 624 -14.27 15.55 -6.76
CA ALA A 624 -14.79 16.16 -5.53
C ALA A 624 -16.03 17.07 -5.79
N GLY A 625 -17.13 16.73 -5.17
CA GLY A 625 -18.41 17.42 -5.30
C GLY A 625 -19.30 16.94 -6.48
N THR A 626 -18.88 15.91 -7.25
CA THR A 626 -19.71 15.36 -8.32
C THR A 626 -19.50 13.85 -8.43
N ALA A 627 -20.55 13.06 -8.30
CA ALA A 627 -20.48 11.62 -8.58
C ALA A 627 -20.63 11.37 -10.10
N SER A 628 -19.70 10.61 -10.68
CA SER A 628 -19.70 10.24 -12.09
C SER A 628 -19.42 8.75 -12.23
N PHE A 629 -20.28 8.01 -12.90
CA PHE A 629 -20.21 6.55 -12.94
C PHE A 629 -19.95 6.01 -14.33
N THR A 630 -18.95 5.13 -14.42
CA THR A 630 -18.68 4.31 -15.59
C THR A 630 -19.19 2.88 -15.35
N ALA A 631 -20.02 2.37 -16.25
CA ALA A 631 -20.64 1.06 -16.12
C ALA A 631 -19.78 -0.04 -16.76
N SER A 632 -19.46 -1.05 -15.99
CA SER A 632 -18.84 -2.30 -16.45
C SER A 632 -19.72 -3.50 -16.11
N LYS A 633 -19.49 -4.63 -16.78
CA LYS A 633 -20.21 -5.86 -16.46
C LYS A 633 -19.63 -6.47 -15.20
N PHE A 634 -20.49 -6.78 -14.25
CA PHE A 634 -20.13 -7.52 -13.05
C PHE A 634 -20.68 -8.94 -13.20
N SER A 635 -19.83 -9.93 -13.06
CA SER A 635 -20.20 -11.31 -13.36
C SER A 635 -20.98 -11.94 -12.23
N THR A 636 -22.26 -12.19 -12.41
CA THR A 636 -23.04 -13.15 -11.62
C THR A 636 -24.17 -13.71 -12.47
N ALA A 637 -23.85 -14.56 -13.42
CA ALA A 637 -24.89 -15.22 -14.22
C ALA A 637 -25.63 -16.25 -13.38
N THR A 638 -26.85 -15.96 -12.99
CA THR A 638 -27.72 -17.03 -12.46
C THR A 638 -29.18 -16.85 -12.75
N SER A 639 -29.86 -17.99 -12.89
CA SER A 639 -31.29 -18.09 -13.10
C SER A 639 -32.15 -17.93 -11.85
N THR A 640 -31.52 -17.62 -10.68
CA THR A 640 -32.22 -17.52 -9.39
C THR A 640 -32.17 -16.10 -8.87
N GLN A 641 -33.31 -15.63 -8.36
CA GLN A 641 -33.48 -14.27 -7.85
C GLN A 641 -32.57 -14.00 -6.67
N VAL A 642 -31.90 -12.86 -6.66
CA VAL A 642 -31.13 -12.32 -5.52
C VAL A 642 -32.13 -11.76 -4.51
N SER A 643 -32.01 -12.15 -3.25
CA SER A 643 -32.82 -11.62 -2.15
C SER A 643 -32.10 -10.55 -1.33
N GLY A 644 -30.76 -10.53 -1.37
CA GLY A 644 -29.95 -9.54 -0.69
C GLY A 644 -28.47 -9.72 -0.98
N ALA A 645 -27.65 -8.76 -0.55
CA ALA A 645 -26.20 -8.82 -0.60
C ALA A 645 -25.61 -8.09 0.59
N ALA A 646 -24.41 -8.50 1.00
CA ALA A 646 -23.67 -7.94 2.10
C ALA A 646 -22.19 -7.82 1.74
N LEU A 647 -21.48 -6.92 2.40
CA LEU A 647 -20.05 -6.67 2.22
C LEU A 647 -19.30 -7.12 3.47
N LEU A 648 -18.25 -7.84 3.30
CA LEU A 648 -17.32 -8.24 4.37
C LEU A 648 -15.97 -8.55 3.74
N ASP A 649 -14.91 -8.30 4.45
CA ASP A 649 -13.60 -8.86 4.07
C ASP A 649 -13.52 -10.27 4.66
N TYR A 650 -13.79 -11.25 3.81
CA TYR A 650 -13.93 -12.65 4.21
C TYR A 650 -12.60 -13.30 4.58
N ASP A 651 -11.55 -12.98 3.87
CA ASP A 651 -10.23 -13.58 4.04
C ASP A 651 -9.19 -12.62 4.61
N TRP A 652 -9.63 -11.44 5.03
CA TRP A 652 -8.82 -10.41 5.68
C TRP A 652 -7.63 -9.97 4.81
N ASP A 653 -7.86 -9.88 3.50
CA ASP A 653 -6.84 -9.38 2.56
C ASP A 653 -6.88 -7.85 2.40
N GLY A 654 -7.78 -7.19 3.11
CA GLY A 654 -7.97 -5.75 3.13
C GLY A 654 -9.02 -5.24 2.16
N ALA A 655 -9.51 -6.05 1.23
CA ALA A 655 -10.53 -5.68 0.26
C ALA A 655 -11.90 -6.28 0.64
N GLN A 656 -12.94 -5.47 0.60
CA GLN A 656 -14.29 -5.98 0.90
C GLN A 656 -14.78 -6.92 -0.20
N ASP A 657 -15.24 -8.10 0.20
CA ASP A 657 -15.88 -9.12 -0.62
C ASP A 657 -17.39 -8.96 -0.65
N LEU A 658 -18.03 -9.65 -1.60
CA LEU A 658 -19.47 -9.59 -1.77
C LEU A 658 -20.14 -10.92 -1.45
N LEU A 659 -21.02 -10.91 -0.45
CA LEU A 659 -21.86 -12.04 -0.09
C LEU A 659 -23.25 -11.89 -0.70
N ILE A 660 -23.68 -12.83 -1.51
CA ILE A 660 -24.94 -12.78 -2.25
C ILE A 660 -25.92 -13.83 -1.74
N PHE A 661 -27.08 -13.39 -1.28
CA PHE A 661 -28.18 -14.24 -0.82
C PHE A 661 -29.21 -14.43 -1.93
N ARG A 662 -29.62 -15.66 -2.17
CA ARG A 662 -30.60 -15.99 -3.20
C ARG A 662 -31.87 -16.58 -2.63
N GLN A 663 -33.00 -16.36 -3.32
CA GLN A 663 -34.32 -16.84 -2.89
C GLN A 663 -34.42 -18.37 -2.82
N ASN A 664 -33.56 -19.10 -3.48
CA ASN A 664 -33.51 -20.58 -3.36
C ASN A 664 -32.73 -21.05 -2.11
N GLY A 665 -32.30 -20.13 -1.25
CA GLY A 665 -31.52 -20.41 -0.05
C GLY A 665 -30.03 -20.57 -0.31
N THR A 666 -29.55 -20.38 -1.54
CA THR A 666 -28.10 -20.40 -1.81
C THR A 666 -27.47 -19.07 -1.37
N VAL A 667 -26.37 -19.16 -0.66
CA VAL A 667 -25.50 -18.04 -0.33
C VAL A 667 -24.21 -18.22 -1.11
N LEU A 668 -23.74 -17.17 -1.79
CA LEU A 668 -22.52 -17.16 -2.59
C LEU A 668 -21.59 -16.09 -2.08
N LEU A 669 -20.31 -16.38 -2.06
CA LEU A 669 -19.26 -15.41 -1.83
C LEU A 669 -18.55 -15.12 -3.15
N GLU A 670 -18.56 -13.87 -3.56
CA GLU A 670 -17.75 -13.33 -4.68
C GLU A 670 -16.59 -12.55 -4.07
N ARG A 671 -15.40 -13.03 -4.28
CA ARG A 671 -14.19 -12.42 -3.71
C ARG A 671 -13.78 -11.20 -4.52
N ASN A 672 -13.46 -10.11 -3.83
CA ASN A 672 -12.75 -9.00 -4.43
C ASN A 672 -11.26 -9.39 -4.58
N THR A 673 -10.76 -9.34 -5.79
CA THR A 673 -9.36 -9.70 -6.08
C THR A 673 -8.48 -8.48 -6.31
N ASN A 674 -9.00 -7.28 -6.09
CA ASN A 674 -8.19 -6.06 -6.09
C ASN A 674 -7.29 -6.07 -4.85
N THR A 675 -6.09 -5.57 -5.01
CA THR A 675 -5.10 -5.54 -3.93
C THR A 675 -4.99 -4.13 -3.37
N VAL A 676 -5.09 -4.00 -2.07
CA VAL A 676 -4.84 -2.73 -1.37
C VAL A 676 -3.40 -2.31 -1.60
N ALA A 677 -3.20 -1.08 -2.05
CA ALA A 677 -1.85 -0.53 -2.18
C ALA A 677 -1.27 -0.23 -0.78
N PRO A 678 0.03 -0.45 -0.55
CA PRO A 678 0.64 -0.17 0.75
C PRO A 678 0.40 1.26 1.24
N GLY A 679 -0.06 1.39 2.47
CA GLY A 679 -0.32 2.71 3.09
C GLY A 679 -1.60 3.41 2.61
N THR A 680 -2.53 2.72 1.92
CA THR A 680 -3.72 3.38 1.35
C THR A 680 -5.04 2.93 1.95
N ALA A 681 -5.05 2.04 2.93
CA ALA A 681 -6.27 1.60 3.60
C ALA A 681 -6.25 1.86 5.10
N LEU A 682 -7.43 2.13 5.65
CA LEU A 682 -7.64 2.34 7.08
C LEU A 682 -8.94 1.64 7.50
N HIS A 683 -8.82 0.65 8.37
CA HIS A 683 -9.94 -0.07 8.93
C HIS A 683 -10.19 0.34 10.38
N LEU A 684 -11.44 0.68 10.70
CA LEU A 684 -11.84 1.13 12.03
C LEU A 684 -12.96 0.24 12.57
N LYS A 685 -12.72 -0.41 13.68
CA LYS A 685 -13.77 -1.08 14.47
C LYS A 685 -14.19 -0.16 15.62
N ILE A 686 -15.41 0.35 15.56
CA ILE A 686 -15.90 1.33 16.53
C ILE A 686 -16.91 0.68 17.47
N VAL A 687 -16.58 0.69 18.74
CA VAL A 687 -17.40 0.10 19.81
C VAL A 687 -17.68 1.13 20.89
N ASP A 688 -18.64 0.85 21.75
CA ASP A 688 -18.87 1.70 22.92
C ASP A 688 -17.83 1.45 24.02
N SER A 689 -17.95 2.16 25.14
CA SER A 689 -17.03 2.05 26.27
C SER A 689 -17.06 0.69 26.99
N GLU A 690 -17.96 -0.21 26.65
CA GLU A 690 -18.05 -1.58 27.18
C GLU A 690 -17.56 -2.61 26.16
N GLY A 691 -17.10 -2.14 24.97
CA GLY A 691 -16.62 -2.98 23.88
C GLY A 691 -17.73 -3.56 23.00
N ILE A 692 -18.92 -2.98 23.07
CA ILE A 692 -20.10 -3.49 22.37
C ILE A 692 -20.27 -2.78 21.03
N ASN A 693 -20.59 -3.54 19.99
CA ASN A 693 -20.95 -3.00 18.68
C ASN A 693 -22.17 -2.09 18.79
N ALA A 694 -22.01 -0.84 18.49
CA ALA A 694 -23.00 0.21 18.67
C ALA A 694 -22.96 1.23 17.53
N PHE A 695 -23.72 2.34 17.66
CA PHE A 695 -23.71 3.47 16.75
C PHE A 695 -24.22 3.19 15.33
N PHE A 696 -25.01 2.14 15.17
CA PHE A 696 -25.61 1.77 13.90
C PHE A 696 -26.42 2.91 13.29
N GLY A 697 -26.12 3.26 12.05
CA GLY A 697 -26.70 4.39 11.33
C GLY A 697 -26.00 5.74 11.51
N ASN A 698 -25.02 5.83 12.42
CA ASN A 698 -24.20 7.02 12.58
C ASN A 698 -23.08 7.07 11.52
N THR A 699 -22.66 8.29 11.21
CA THR A 699 -21.60 8.56 10.23
C THR A 699 -20.25 8.70 10.91
N VAL A 700 -19.22 8.15 10.29
CA VAL A 700 -17.82 8.39 10.61
C VAL A 700 -17.19 9.18 9.48
N GLN A 701 -16.63 10.32 9.81
CA GLN A 701 -15.96 11.22 8.89
C GLN A 701 -14.46 11.16 9.12
N LEU A 702 -13.69 10.98 8.03
CA LEU A 702 -12.24 10.94 8.06
C LEU A 702 -11.67 12.26 7.53
N TYR A 703 -10.75 12.85 8.28
CA TYR A 703 -10.08 14.09 7.95
C TYR A 703 -8.56 13.90 7.90
N ASN A 704 -7.89 14.61 7.01
CA ASN A 704 -6.43 14.67 6.99
C ASN A 704 -5.87 15.64 8.06
N ALA A 705 -4.55 15.68 8.22
CA ALA A 705 -3.87 16.56 9.17
C ALA A 705 -4.16 18.05 8.98
N ALA A 706 -4.56 18.48 7.77
CA ALA A 706 -4.97 19.86 7.49
C ALA A 706 -6.43 20.16 7.88
N GLY A 707 -7.16 19.17 8.41
CA GLY A 707 -8.58 19.27 8.76
C GLY A 707 -9.52 19.29 7.56
N GLN A 708 -9.09 18.77 6.41
CA GLN A 708 -9.93 18.61 5.24
C GLN A 708 -10.60 17.25 5.29
N LEU A 709 -11.91 17.20 4.99
CA LEU A 709 -12.64 15.94 4.87
C LEU A 709 -12.07 15.14 3.71
N VAL A 710 -11.79 13.87 3.95
CA VAL A 710 -11.25 12.91 2.97
C VAL A 710 -12.32 11.93 2.52
N ALA A 711 -13.05 11.36 3.49
CA ALA A 711 -14.07 10.36 3.22
C ALA A 711 -15.12 10.33 4.35
N SER A 712 -16.27 9.74 4.09
CA SER A 712 -17.33 9.51 5.07
C SER A 712 -17.96 8.15 4.85
N GLU A 713 -18.17 7.42 5.95
CA GLU A 713 -18.77 6.10 5.97
C GLU A 713 -19.86 6.01 7.03
N ILE A 714 -20.84 5.13 6.81
CA ILE A 714 -21.92 4.87 7.76
C ILE A 714 -21.70 3.54 8.47
N ILE A 715 -21.77 3.54 9.80
CA ILE A 715 -21.72 2.29 10.57
C ILE A 715 -22.99 1.50 10.30
N ASN A 716 -22.85 0.26 9.84
CA ASN A 716 -23.95 -0.63 9.52
C ASN A 716 -24.90 -0.05 8.45
N ALA A 717 -24.35 0.33 7.29
CA ALA A 717 -25.17 0.68 6.13
C ALA A 717 -26.00 -0.55 5.73
N GLN A 718 -27.32 -0.43 5.80
CA GLN A 718 -28.20 -1.47 5.29
C GLN A 718 -28.03 -1.56 3.77
N SER A 719 -27.52 -2.67 3.29
CA SER A 719 -27.37 -2.94 1.87
C SER A 719 -28.41 -3.96 1.42
N GLY A 720 -29.42 -3.50 0.69
CA GLY A 720 -30.48 -4.34 0.15
C GLY A 720 -31.61 -4.67 1.14
N ILE A 721 -32.61 -5.38 0.65
CA ILE A 721 -33.83 -5.71 1.42
C ILE A 721 -33.47 -6.74 2.52
N GLY A 722 -33.58 -6.34 3.78
CA GLY A 722 -33.51 -7.24 4.95
C GLY A 722 -32.14 -7.80 5.27
N ILE A 723 -31.05 -7.11 4.93
CA ILE A 723 -29.68 -7.48 5.29
C ILE A 723 -29.08 -6.40 6.16
N ASN A 724 -28.57 -6.80 7.32
CA ASN A 724 -27.92 -5.89 8.26
C ASN A 724 -26.50 -6.37 8.55
N ASP A 725 -25.56 -5.43 8.57
CA ASP A 725 -24.22 -5.57 9.11
C ASP A 725 -24.26 -5.20 10.60
N SER A 726 -23.72 -6.04 11.45
CA SER A 726 -23.61 -5.79 12.88
C SER A 726 -22.15 -5.81 13.35
N SER A 727 -21.20 -5.63 12.44
CA SER A 727 -19.75 -5.71 12.76
C SER A 727 -19.18 -4.45 13.39
N SER A 728 -19.79 -3.29 13.17
CA SER A 728 -19.22 -1.97 13.49
C SER A 728 -17.82 -1.73 12.89
N LEU A 729 -17.48 -2.45 11.82
CA LEU A 729 -16.24 -2.31 11.07
C LEU A 729 -16.51 -1.46 9.82
N ILE A 730 -15.70 -0.43 9.64
CA ILE A 730 -15.72 0.44 8.47
C ILE A 730 -14.34 0.50 7.83
N SER A 731 -14.29 0.78 6.53
CA SER A 731 -13.06 0.71 5.75
C SER A 731 -12.95 1.88 4.79
N PHE A 732 -11.84 2.59 4.85
CA PHE A 732 -11.48 3.67 3.94
C PHE A 732 -10.31 3.25 3.06
N TYR A 733 -10.35 3.59 1.79
CA TYR A 733 -9.33 3.25 0.79
C TYR A 733 -8.85 4.48 0.03
N GLY A 734 -7.85 4.32 -0.83
CA GLY A 734 -7.31 5.40 -1.66
C GLY A 734 -6.62 6.51 -0.88
N LEU A 735 -6.20 6.26 0.36
CA LEU A 735 -5.61 7.24 1.26
C LEU A 735 -4.15 7.56 0.89
N ASP A 736 -3.66 8.72 1.30
CA ASP A 736 -2.25 9.11 1.13
C ASP A 736 -1.39 8.50 2.25
N PRO A 737 -0.43 7.63 1.93
CA PRO A 737 0.40 6.97 2.94
C PRO A 737 1.32 7.91 3.73
N SER A 738 1.51 9.15 3.27
CA SER A 738 2.33 10.16 3.95
C SER A 738 1.54 11.03 4.94
N GLU A 739 0.20 10.89 4.98
CA GLU A 739 -0.67 11.69 5.84
C GLU A 739 -1.03 10.95 7.12
N THR A 740 -1.27 11.72 8.18
CA THR A 740 -1.97 11.24 9.37
C THR A 740 -3.42 11.71 9.33
N TYR A 741 -4.29 10.90 9.85
CA TYR A 741 -5.73 11.13 9.80
C TYR A 741 -6.32 11.28 11.20
N HIS A 742 -7.49 11.93 11.28
CA HIS A 742 -8.37 11.84 12.42
C HIS A 742 -9.78 11.47 11.99
N ALA A 743 -10.37 10.55 12.73
CA ALA A 743 -11.73 10.09 12.49
C ALA A 743 -12.68 10.74 13.50
N VAL A 744 -13.85 11.14 13.03
CA VAL A 744 -14.91 11.75 13.84
C VAL A 744 -16.17 10.92 13.74
N LEU A 745 -16.57 10.28 14.83
CA LEU A 745 -17.90 9.69 14.96
C LEU A 745 -18.90 10.80 15.23
N VAL A 746 -19.80 11.01 14.28
CA VAL A 746 -20.90 11.97 14.42
C VAL A 746 -22.04 11.32 15.18
N ARG A 747 -22.22 11.67 16.45
CA ARG A 747 -23.25 11.09 17.31
C ARG A 747 -23.92 12.10 18.24
N ALA A 748 -25.08 11.72 18.76
CA ALA A 748 -25.74 12.44 19.84
C ALA A 748 -26.02 11.49 21.01
N VAL A 749 -25.81 11.94 22.22
CA VAL A 749 -26.15 11.22 23.46
C VAL A 749 -27.37 11.91 24.09
N ASN A 750 -28.47 11.15 24.27
CA ASN A 750 -29.74 11.70 24.79
C ASN A 750 -30.21 12.97 24.03
N GLY A 751 -30.02 12.95 22.70
CA GLY A 751 -30.44 14.06 21.80
C GLY A 751 -29.52 15.27 21.78
N VAL A 752 -28.36 15.23 22.45
CA VAL A 752 -27.34 16.30 22.43
C VAL A 752 -26.14 15.83 21.65
N SER A 753 -25.67 16.63 20.66
CA SER A 753 -24.47 16.31 19.89
C SER A 753 -23.25 16.05 20.79
N SER A 754 -22.60 14.93 20.58
CA SER A 754 -21.50 14.42 21.42
C SER A 754 -20.51 13.65 20.54
N ASN A 755 -19.95 14.34 19.53
CA ASN A 755 -19.00 13.72 18.62
C ASN A 755 -17.75 13.22 19.37
N VAL A 756 -17.19 12.13 18.89
CA VAL A 756 -15.92 11.58 19.37
C VAL A 756 -14.90 11.68 18.26
N THR A 757 -13.69 12.09 18.59
CA THR A 757 -12.58 12.22 17.64
C THR A 757 -11.41 11.35 18.09
N TRP A 758 -10.82 10.63 17.16
CA TRP A 758 -9.58 9.88 17.36
C TRP A 758 -8.52 10.43 16.42
N ASP A 759 -7.39 10.84 16.98
CA ASP A 759 -6.28 11.45 16.27
C ASP A 759 -5.14 10.47 16.00
N GLY A 760 -4.24 10.83 15.07
CA GLY A 760 -3.01 10.10 14.83
C GLY A 760 -3.19 8.72 14.19
N LEU A 761 -4.25 8.56 13.40
CA LEU A 761 -4.48 7.34 12.62
C LEU A 761 -3.61 7.37 11.35
N THR A 762 -3.02 6.25 11.01
CA THR A 762 -2.22 6.09 9.78
C THR A 762 -2.81 5.00 8.91
N ALA A 763 -2.78 5.21 7.61
CA ALA A 763 -3.22 4.19 6.66
C ALA A 763 -2.16 3.09 6.53
N GLY A 764 -2.61 1.85 6.43
CA GLY A 764 -1.80 0.65 6.29
C GLY A 764 -1.97 -0.05 4.94
N ASP A 765 -1.51 -1.28 4.84
CA ASP A 765 -1.60 -2.11 3.62
C ASP A 765 -2.92 -2.88 3.49
N GLY A 766 -3.91 -2.53 4.32
CA GLY A 766 -5.21 -3.19 4.38
C GLY A 766 -5.28 -4.38 5.33
N LYS A 767 -4.20 -4.68 6.06
CA LYS A 767 -4.14 -5.76 7.05
C LYS A 767 -4.10 -5.25 8.49
N GLU A 768 -4.19 -3.97 8.69
CA GLU A 768 -4.24 -3.31 9.99
C GLU A 768 -5.62 -2.73 10.26
N SER A 769 -6.05 -2.76 11.51
CA SER A 769 -7.24 -2.07 11.97
C SER A 769 -7.01 -1.38 13.31
N TYR A 770 -7.81 -0.34 13.57
CA TYR A 770 -7.88 0.30 14.88
C TYR A 770 -9.17 -0.08 15.59
N ALA A 771 -9.06 -0.62 16.81
CA ALA A 771 -10.20 -0.82 17.68
C ALA A 771 -10.39 0.40 18.57
N LEU A 772 -11.42 1.18 18.29
CA LEU A 772 -11.70 2.50 18.85
C LEU A 772 -12.91 2.46 19.77
N THR A 773 -12.78 3.03 20.98
CA THR A 773 -13.90 3.19 21.90
C THR A 773 -14.49 4.59 21.83
N ALA A 774 -15.80 4.68 21.69
CA ALA A 774 -16.51 5.93 21.87
C ALA A 774 -16.96 6.02 23.33
N GLU A 775 -16.40 6.98 24.10
CA GLU A 775 -16.77 7.16 25.50
C GLU A 775 -18.28 7.34 25.70
N ALA A 776 -18.84 6.54 26.60
CA ALA A 776 -20.12 6.90 27.22
C ALA A 776 -19.85 7.91 28.34
N ALA A 777 -20.64 8.96 28.42
CA ALA A 777 -20.50 9.98 29.45
C ALA A 777 -20.61 9.39 30.88
N THR A 778 -19.52 9.51 31.66
CA THR A 778 -19.40 9.39 33.11
C THR A 778 -19.60 8.02 33.79
N GLY A 779 -18.50 7.35 34.12
CA GLY A 779 -18.43 6.22 35.06
C GLY A 779 -17.18 5.39 34.82
N GLY A 780 -16.65 4.67 35.78
CA GLY A 780 -15.54 3.74 35.60
C GLY A 780 -15.95 2.65 34.61
N HIS A 781 -15.38 2.69 33.42
CA HIS A 781 -15.71 1.80 32.28
C HIS A 781 -15.14 0.41 32.51
N GLN A 782 -15.82 -0.61 32.07
CA GLN A 782 -15.36 -2.01 32.06
C GLN A 782 -15.85 -2.64 30.77
N GLY A 783 -14.94 -3.26 30.01
CA GLY A 783 -15.33 -3.93 28.78
C GLY A 783 -14.30 -4.92 28.26
N THR A 784 -14.68 -5.66 27.25
CA THR A 784 -13.78 -6.49 26.44
C THR A 784 -13.76 -5.92 25.06
N LEU A 785 -12.61 -5.41 24.63
CA LEU A 785 -12.36 -5.01 23.26
C LEU A 785 -11.82 -6.23 22.51
N THR A 786 -12.59 -6.72 21.58
CA THR A 786 -12.19 -7.85 20.73
C THR A 786 -11.75 -7.34 19.38
N GLY A 787 -10.61 -7.79 18.92
CA GLY A 787 -10.03 -7.47 17.63
C GLY A 787 -10.79 -8.07 16.44
N THR A 788 -10.21 -7.90 15.29
CA THR A 788 -10.67 -8.37 13.97
C THR A 788 -9.79 -9.51 13.48
N GLY A 789 -9.79 -9.87 12.20
CA GLY A 789 -8.80 -10.76 11.60
C GLY A 789 -7.57 -10.02 11.06
N TYR A 790 -7.53 -8.70 11.20
CA TYR A 790 -6.35 -7.86 10.87
C TYR A 790 -5.34 -7.81 12.02
N ASN A 791 -4.23 -7.09 11.81
CA ASN A 791 -3.35 -6.63 12.89
C ASN A 791 -4.05 -5.49 13.62
N ASP A 792 -4.50 -5.72 14.84
CA ASP A 792 -5.32 -4.75 15.54
C ASP A 792 -4.52 -3.80 16.43
N THR A 793 -4.82 -2.52 16.35
CA THR A 793 -4.34 -1.53 17.31
C THR A 793 -5.48 -1.09 18.22
N PHE A 794 -5.44 -1.49 19.48
CA PHE A 794 -6.38 -1.09 20.51
C PHE A 794 -5.93 0.22 21.14
N ILE A 795 -6.67 1.30 20.94
CA ILE A 795 -6.38 2.56 21.64
C ILE A 795 -6.85 2.42 23.09
N ALA A 796 -5.92 2.46 24.02
CA ALA A 796 -6.20 2.28 25.44
C ALA A 796 -6.96 3.47 26.03
N GLU A 797 -7.94 3.16 26.88
CA GLU A 797 -8.77 4.13 27.61
C GLU A 797 -8.71 3.88 29.12
N ALA A 798 -8.95 4.93 29.92
CA ALA A 798 -8.95 4.81 31.38
C ALA A 798 -10.15 3.99 31.88
N GLY A 799 -9.88 2.82 32.48
CA GLY A 799 -10.95 1.94 32.93
C GLY A 799 -10.47 0.56 33.40
N THR A 800 -11.28 -0.44 33.18
CA THR A 800 -10.92 -1.86 33.38
C THR A 800 -11.29 -2.62 32.10
N TYR A 801 -10.29 -2.95 31.30
CA TYR A 801 -10.52 -3.56 30.01
C TYR A 801 -9.82 -4.91 29.85
N THR A 802 -10.42 -5.77 29.07
CA THR A 802 -9.76 -6.93 28.47
C THR A 802 -9.53 -6.58 26.99
N TYR A 803 -8.27 -6.47 26.59
CA TYR A 803 -7.88 -6.36 25.19
C TYR A 803 -7.63 -7.79 24.69
N ASN A 804 -8.49 -8.23 23.78
CA ASN A 804 -8.47 -9.58 23.23
C ASN A 804 -8.17 -9.50 21.75
N GLY A 805 -6.90 -9.63 21.40
CA GLY A 805 -6.46 -9.81 20.02
C GLY A 805 -7.11 -11.04 19.41
N SER A 806 -7.57 -10.97 18.20
CA SER A 806 -8.28 -12.08 17.58
C SER A 806 -7.33 -13.24 17.31
N GLY A 807 -7.71 -14.43 17.71
CA GLY A 807 -6.99 -15.64 17.37
C GLY A 807 -7.17 -15.95 15.87
N GLY A 808 -6.21 -15.56 15.02
CA GLY A 808 -6.18 -15.91 13.61
C GLY A 808 -5.01 -16.77 13.22
N TRP A 809 -4.75 -17.39 12.32
CA TRP A 809 -3.89 -18.10 11.38
C TRP A 809 -2.57 -18.68 11.89
N THR A 810 -2.50 -20.02 11.79
CA THR A 810 -1.25 -20.71 11.52
C THR A 810 -1.10 -20.89 10.00
N THR A 811 -0.26 -20.14 9.34
CA THR A 811 0.28 -20.56 8.05
C THR A 811 1.56 -21.35 8.32
N THR A 812 1.50 -22.65 8.06
CA THR A 812 2.68 -23.49 7.96
C THR A 812 3.29 -23.32 6.57
N SER A 813 4.04 -22.26 6.34
CA SER A 813 5.00 -22.18 5.23
C SER A 813 6.10 -21.21 5.57
N GLU A 814 7.27 -21.75 5.52
CA GLU A 814 8.58 -21.23 5.79
C GLU A 814 8.78 -19.75 5.46
N HIS A 815 9.19 -18.96 6.45
CA HIS A 815 9.74 -17.61 6.45
C HIS A 815 8.85 -16.41 6.69
N ASP A 816 7.56 -16.53 7.05
CA ASP A 816 6.95 -15.50 7.87
C ASP A 816 6.88 -16.02 9.30
N THR A 817 7.86 -15.66 10.10
CA THR A 817 7.97 -16.06 11.51
C THR A 817 7.07 -15.25 12.43
N TRP A 818 5.97 -14.76 11.94
CA TRP A 818 4.87 -14.26 12.74
C TRP A 818 3.89 -15.39 12.98
N SER A 819 4.23 -16.27 13.89
CA SER A 819 3.39 -17.42 14.25
C SER A 819 2.64 -17.17 15.53
N SER A 820 1.87 -16.14 15.58
CA SER A 820 0.75 -16.11 16.48
C SER A 820 -0.54 -16.28 15.70
N THR A 821 -1.47 -16.93 16.30
CA THR A 821 -2.77 -17.22 15.77
C THR A 821 -3.62 -15.95 15.71
N GLY A 822 -3.20 -14.87 15.01
CA GLY A 822 -4.02 -13.69 14.95
C GLY A 822 -3.46 -12.40 14.41
N GLY A 823 -2.25 -12.35 13.91
CA GLY A 823 -1.66 -11.07 13.51
C GLY A 823 -0.73 -10.48 14.56
N MET A 824 -0.32 -9.24 14.39
CA MET A 824 0.43 -8.44 15.36
C MET A 824 -0.55 -7.48 16.04
N ASP A 825 -1.11 -7.90 17.15
CA ASP A 825 -2.09 -7.10 17.89
C ASP A 825 -1.41 -6.24 18.96
N VAL A 826 -1.71 -4.95 18.96
CA VAL A 826 -1.00 -3.93 19.74
C VAL A 826 -1.97 -3.17 20.64
N VAL A 827 -1.63 -2.94 21.91
CA VAL A 827 -2.32 -1.96 22.76
C VAL A 827 -1.51 -0.66 22.79
N ASP A 828 -2.15 0.44 22.44
CA ASP A 828 -1.56 1.76 22.31
C ASP A 828 -2.01 2.70 23.42
N TYR A 829 -1.05 3.09 24.27
CA TYR A 829 -1.26 3.96 25.43
C TYR A 829 -0.98 5.45 25.14
N ARG A 830 -1.10 5.88 23.87
CA ARG A 830 -0.87 7.28 23.46
C ARG A 830 -1.65 8.32 24.25
N ASN A 831 -2.80 7.96 24.79
CA ASN A 831 -3.69 8.83 25.59
C ASN A 831 -3.35 8.85 27.06
N ALA A 832 -2.39 8.06 27.54
CA ALA A 832 -2.03 8.02 28.93
C ALA A 832 -1.36 9.35 29.36
N THR A 833 -1.73 9.82 30.55
CA THR A 833 -1.25 11.11 31.09
C THR A 833 -0.04 10.97 32.03
N SER A 834 0.51 9.78 32.11
CA SER A 834 1.73 9.43 32.86
C SER A 834 2.29 8.12 32.32
N GLY A 835 3.54 7.83 32.62
CA GLY A 835 4.17 6.59 32.21
C GLY A 835 3.40 5.34 32.65
N VAL A 836 3.35 4.33 31.77
CA VAL A 836 2.64 3.07 31.98
C VAL A 836 3.59 1.93 32.37
N THR A 837 3.06 0.93 33.03
CA THR A 837 3.79 -0.31 33.33
C THR A 837 2.97 -1.49 32.83
N VAL A 838 3.44 -2.15 31.77
CA VAL A 838 2.72 -3.21 31.07
C VAL A 838 3.57 -4.48 30.97
N ASP A 839 2.96 -5.63 31.22
CA ASP A 839 3.61 -6.95 31.17
C ASP A 839 2.78 -7.91 30.29
N LEU A 840 3.25 -8.18 29.06
CA LEU A 840 2.64 -9.12 28.11
C LEU A 840 2.69 -10.59 28.60
N GLY A 841 3.63 -10.93 29.47
CA GLY A 841 3.72 -12.26 30.08
C GLY A 841 2.63 -12.56 31.10
N ARG A 842 1.80 -11.57 31.44
CA ARG A 842 0.80 -11.67 32.49
C ARG A 842 -0.62 -11.91 31.94
N SER A 843 -1.15 -13.11 32.16
CA SER A 843 -2.50 -13.51 31.72
C SER A 843 -3.65 -13.07 32.66
N THR A 844 -3.37 -12.27 33.68
CA THR A 844 -4.39 -11.78 34.66
C THR A 844 -4.37 -10.26 34.68
N ALA A 845 -5.48 -9.66 35.06
CA ALA A 845 -5.61 -8.22 35.18
C ALA A 845 -4.42 -7.57 35.90
N GLN A 846 -3.90 -6.48 35.32
CA GLN A 846 -2.78 -5.69 35.81
C GLN A 846 -3.15 -4.21 35.80
N SER A 847 -2.67 -3.47 36.81
CA SER A 847 -2.78 -2.02 36.80
C SER A 847 -1.60 -1.46 36.03
N THR A 848 -1.85 -0.76 34.91
CA THR A 848 -0.81 -0.18 34.06
C THR A 848 -0.36 1.21 34.53
N GLY A 849 -1.14 1.82 35.42
CA GLY A 849 -0.97 3.23 35.82
C GLY A 849 -1.95 4.15 35.11
N PHE A 850 -2.49 3.72 33.98
CA PHE A 850 -3.54 4.42 33.23
C PHE A 850 -4.88 3.67 33.29
N ASP A 851 -4.86 2.38 33.09
CA ASP A 851 -6.01 1.49 33.16
C ASP A 851 -5.78 0.26 34.06
N THR A 852 -6.74 -0.65 34.10
CA THR A 852 -6.57 -2.03 34.58
C THR A 852 -6.79 -2.95 33.40
N ALA A 853 -5.69 -3.45 32.80
CA ALA A 853 -5.70 -4.23 31.59
C ALA A 853 -5.59 -5.74 31.86
N THR A 854 -6.35 -6.53 31.12
CA THR A 854 -6.08 -7.96 30.88
C THR A 854 -5.72 -8.11 29.40
N LEU A 855 -4.56 -8.66 29.10
CA LEU A 855 -4.05 -8.80 27.75
C LEU A 855 -4.16 -10.26 27.31
N VAL A 856 -4.85 -10.51 26.23
CA VAL A 856 -5.07 -11.85 25.66
C VAL A 856 -4.71 -11.79 24.18
N ASN A 857 -3.79 -12.62 23.75
CA ASN A 857 -3.31 -12.64 22.35
C ASN A 857 -2.87 -11.24 21.87
N ILE A 858 -2.10 -10.55 22.70
CA ILE A 858 -1.50 -9.26 22.38
C ILE A 858 0.02 -9.45 22.23
N GLU A 859 0.56 -9.01 21.12
CA GLU A 859 1.98 -9.15 20.78
C GLU A 859 2.74 -7.85 20.94
N GLY A 860 2.07 -6.70 20.90
CA GLY A 860 2.74 -5.41 20.95
C GLY A 860 2.20 -4.40 21.94
N ILE A 861 3.06 -3.48 22.33
CA ILE A 861 2.71 -2.31 23.16
C ILE A 861 3.33 -1.06 22.56
N ASN A 862 2.47 -0.08 22.29
CA ASN A 862 2.89 1.30 22.11
C ASN A 862 2.70 2.03 23.45
N GLY A 863 3.76 2.60 23.98
CA GLY A 863 3.80 3.32 25.25
C GLY A 863 3.12 4.69 25.20
N SER A 864 3.40 5.48 26.21
CA SER A 864 2.92 6.84 26.37
C SER A 864 3.97 7.87 25.93
N ASP A 865 3.71 9.16 26.15
CA ASP A 865 4.71 10.21 25.98
C ASP A 865 5.55 10.44 27.27
N TYR A 866 5.56 9.48 28.19
CA TYR A 866 6.25 9.53 29.50
C TYR A 866 7.07 8.27 29.72
N ASP A 867 7.96 8.28 30.73
CA ASP A 867 8.82 7.13 31.08
C ASP A 867 7.99 5.87 31.37
N ASP A 868 8.07 4.87 30.47
CA ASP A 868 7.30 3.63 30.53
C ASP A 868 8.16 2.43 30.98
N VAL A 869 7.49 1.39 31.47
CA VAL A 869 8.10 0.08 31.71
C VAL A 869 7.30 -0.99 31.00
N ILE A 870 7.87 -1.52 29.93
CA ILE A 870 7.21 -2.51 29.09
C ILE A 870 7.96 -3.85 29.20
N THR A 871 7.23 -4.93 29.47
CA THR A 871 7.79 -6.28 29.60
C THR A 871 7.13 -7.19 28.56
N GLY A 872 7.95 -7.83 27.73
CA GLY A 872 7.54 -8.79 26.72
C GLY A 872 7.23 -10.19 27.29
N ASN A 873 6.79 -11.07 26.42
CA ASN A 873 6.56 -12.48 26.73
C ASN A 873 7.59 -13.37 25.99
N SER A 874 7.31 -14.63 25.73
CA SER A 874 8.20 -15.56 25.03
C SER A 874 7.87 -15.71 23.53
N GLY A 875 6.90 -14.97 23.01
CA GLY A 875 6.58 -14.89 21.60
C GLY A 875 7.26 -13.68 20.96
N ASP A 876 7.09 -13.52 19.65
CA ASP A 876 7.57 -12.37 18.91
C ASP A 876 6.77 -11.13 19.35
N ASN A 877 7.47 -10.10 19.86
CA ASN A 877 6.82 -8.91 20.37
C ASN A 877 7.24 -7.66 19.57
N GLN A 878 6.35 -6.66 19.53
CA GLN A 878 6.62 -5.35 18.98
C GLN A 878 6.45 -4.26 20.04
N PHE A 879 7.44 -3.37 20.17
CA PHE A 879 7.42 -2.32 21.17
C PHE A 879 7.75 -0.95 20.54
N GLU A 880 6.95 0.04 20.89
CA GLU A 880 7.22 1.44 20.65
C GLU A 880 7.13 2.18 21.98
N GLY A 881 8.19 2.85 22.43
CA GLY A 881 8.16 3.63 23.68
C GLY A 881 7.44 4.96 23.54
N ARG A 882 7.45 5.54 22.34
CA ARG A 882 7.07 6.92 22.05
C ARG A 882 8.01 7.90 22.74
N GLY A 883 7.51 8.80 23.60
CA GLY A 883 8.32 9.76 24.30
C GLY A 883 8.56 9.36 25.76
N GLY A 884 9.70 9.77 26.27
CA GLY A 884 10.11 9.40 27.63
C GLY A 884 11.50 8.78 27.65
N ASN A 885 11.88 8.22 28.80
CA ASN A 885 13.06 7.37 28.92
C ASN A 885 12.57 6.00 29.37
N ASP A 886 12.36 5.13 28.39
CA ASP A 886 11.61 3.91 28.60
C ASP A 886 12.49 2.74 29.00
N THR A 887 11.89 1.76 29.64
CA THR A 887 12.56 0.51 30.02
C THR A 887 11.83 -0.66 29.38
N PHE A 888 12.46 -1.28 28.41
CA PHE A 888 12.00 -2.51 27.79
C PHE A 888 12.67 -3.73 28.43
N ASN A 889 11.88 -4.66 28.92
CA ASN A 889 12.32 -5.96 29.33
C ASN A 889 11.83 -6.96 28.29
N ILE A 890 12.53 -7.04 27.17
CA ILE A 890 12.20 -7.91 26.06
C ILE A 890 12.59 -9.34 26.44
N GLY A 891 11.74 -10.13 26.84
CA GLY A 891 11.81 -11.51 27.29
C GLY A 891 13.04 -12.37 26.96
N SER A 892 12.85 -13.67 26.98
CA SER A 892 13.76 -14.64 26.41
C SER A 892 12.95 -15.55 25.52
N GLY A 893 13.08 -15.45 24.21
CA GLY A 893 12.31 -16.17 23.20
C GLY A 893 11.52 -15.24 22.32
N GLY A 894 11.37 -15.62 21.07
CA GLY A 894 10.76 -14.81 20.04
C GLY A 894 11.75 -13.90 19.31
N HIS A 895 11.28 -13.27 18.29
CA HIS A 895 11.98 -12.22 17.53
C HIS A 895 11.33 -10.88 17.87
N ASP A 896 11.93 -10.14 18.81
CA ASP A 896 11.35 -8.90 19.27
C ASP A 896 11.81 -7.71 18.43
N THR A 897 10.92 -6.76 18.18
CA THR A 897 11.20 -5.56 17.40
C THR A 897 10.89 -4.31 18.22
N LEU A 898 11.89 -3.43 18.35
CA LEU A 898 11.72 -2.10 18.93
C LEU A 898 11.60 -1.07 17.80
N LEU A 899 10.51 -0.34 17.79
CA LEU A 899 10.22 0.70 16.78
C LEU A 899 10.55 2.08 17.34
N TYR A 900 11.22 2.90 16.54
CA TYR A 900 11.50 4.28 16.84
C TYR A 900 11.00 5.18 15.72
N LYS A 901 10.05 6.06 16.04
CA LYS A 901 9.43 6.96 15.07
C LYS A 901 9.89 8.41 15.27
N LEU A 902 9.77 9.21 14.22
CA LEU A 902 10.05 10.63 14.31
C LEU A 902 8.83 11.38 14.90
N ILE A 903 8.82 11.54 16.22
CA ILE A 903 7.74 12.18 16.96
C ILE A 903 7.92 13.71 17.00
N ASN A 904 9.17 14.16 17.14
CA ASN A 904 9.51 15.59 17.24
C ASN A 904 10.84 15.88 16.54
N ALA A 905 10.79 16.37 15.32
CA ALA A 905 11.96 16.70 14.51
C ALA A 905 12.87 17.80 15.11
N SER A 906 12.46 18.50 16.16
CA SER A 906 13.29 19.49 16.87
C SER A 906 14.05 18.91 18.05
N ASP A 907 13.84 17.67 18.43
CA ASP A 907 14.52 16.96 19.50
C ASP A 907 15.67 16.09 18.96
N ALA A 908 16.75 15.96 19.70
CA ALA A 908 17.95 15.23 19.26
C ALA A 908 17.74 13.71 19.13
N THR A 909 16.72 13.16 19.77
CA THR A 909 16.30 11.75 19.70
C THR A 909 15.02 11.57 18.90
N GLY A 910 14.57 12.61 18.17
CA GLY A 910 13.30 12.59 17.45
C GLY A 910 12.07 12.60 18.36
N GLY A 911 12.23 12.92 19.64
CA GLY A 911 11.17 12.91 20.63
C GLY A 911 11.07 11.61 21.46
N ASN A 912 11.90 10.59 21.15
CA ASN A 912 11.83 9.27 21.81
C ASN A 912 12.56 9.19 23.16
N GLY A 913 13.36 10.22 23.55
CA GLY A 913 14.14 10.17 24.79
C GLY A 913 15.37 9.24 24.72
N SER A 914 15.68 8.58 25.85
CA SER A 914 16.84 7.67 25.92
C SER A 914 16.48 6.41 26.70
N ASP A 915 16.33 5.30 26.01
CA ASP A 915 15.74 4.08 26.50
C ASP A 915 16.75 3.05 26.97
N VAL A 916 16.29 2.13 27.81
CA VAL A 916 17.05 0.98 28.29
C VAL A 916 16.38 -0.31 27.85
N VAL A 917 17.12 -1.15 27.16
CA VAL A 917 16.65 -2.47 26.70
C VAL A 917 17.39 -3.55 27.46
N ASN A 918 16.63 -4.39 28.17
CA ASN A 918 17.13 -5.55 28.88
C ASN A 918 16.71 -6.82 28.12
N GLY A 919 17.65 -7.73 27.91
CA GLY A 919 17.38 -9.01 27.28
C GLY A 919 17.72 -9.10 25.80
N PHE A 920 18.16 -8.03 25.17
CA PHE A 920 18.46 -8.01 23.73
C PHE A 920 19.48 -9.07 23.33
N THR A 921 19.10 -9.94 22.39
CA THR A 921 19.90 -11.07 21.89
C THR A 921 20.50 -10.75 20.52
N VAL A 922 21.83 -10.79 20.44
CA VAL A 922 22.57 -10.54 19.19
C VAL A 922 22.74 -11.83 18.41
N GLY A 923 22.34 -11.85 17.14
CA GLY A 923 22.48 -12.98 16.22
C GLY A 923 21.91 -12.64 14.84
N THR A 924 22.01 -13.53 13.88
CA THR A 924 21.45 -13.31 12.54
C THR A 924 19.93 -13.43 12.58
N TRP A 925 19.21 -12.39 12.20
CA TRP A 925 17.74 -12.33 12.26
C TRP A 925 17.06 -13.53 11.59
N GLU A 926 17.50 -13.93 10.41
CA GLU A 926 16.89 -15.02 9.64
C GLU A 926 17.43 -16.42 10.01
N GLY A 927 18.41 -16.53 10.89
CA GLY A 927 19.13 -17.80 11.09
C GLY A 927 19.28 -18.27 12.53
N THR A 928 18.94 -17.45 13.49
CA THR A 928 19.10 -17.73 14.92
C THR A 928 17.76 -17.54 15.60
N ALA A 929 17.18 -18.55 16.18
CA ALA A 929 16.03 -18.40 17.05
C ALA A 929 16.38 -17.42 18.17
N ASP A 930 15.44 -16.58 18.56
CA ASP A 930 15.58 -15.71 19.72
C ASP A 930 16.55 -14.53 19.48
N THR A 931 16.41 -13.82 18.36
CA THR A 931 17.19 -12.62 18.05
C THR A 931 16.28 -11.40 17.91
N ASP A 932 16.75 -10.25 18.37
CA ASP A 932 15.95 -9.04 18.43
C ASP A 932 16.47 -7.97 17.48
N ARG A 933 15.64 -7.00 17.13
CA ARG A 933 16.02 -5.90 16.22
C ARG A 933 15.49 -4.55 16.66
N ILE A 934 16.09 -3.51 16.12
CA ILE A 934 15.74 -2.13 16.30
C ILE A 934 15.45 -1.53 14.94
N ASP A 935 14.28 -0.93 14.79
CA ASP A 935 13.84 -0.30 13.55
C ASP A 935 13.87 1.23 13.71
N LEU A 936 14.74 1.86 12.93
CA LEU A 936 14.95 3.32 12.90
C LEU A 936 14.53 3.94 11.56
N ARG A 937 13.88 3.18 10.68
CA ARG A 937 13.54 3.64 9.32
C ARG A 937 12.67 4.88 9.34
N ASP A 938 11.64 4.90 10.17
CA ASP A 938 10.77 6.06 10.35
C ASP A 938 11.52 7.25 10.98
N LEU A 939 12.27 7.00 12.05
CA LEU A 939 13.06 8.02 12.73
C LEU A 939 14.05 8.75 11.79
N LEU A 940 14.61 8.03 10.81
CA LEU A 940 15.58 8.55 9.86
C LEU A 940 14.99 9.02 8.53
N SER A 941 13.69 8.87 8.32
CA SER A 941 13.01 9.16 7.05
C SER A 941 13.28 10.58 6.53
N ASP A 942 13.29 11.57 7.42
CA ASP A 942 13.53 12.98 7.10
C ASP A 942 14.97 13.46 7.38
N SER A 943 15.87 12.56 7.79
CA SER A 943 17.24 12.94 8.21
C SER A 943 18.16 13.37 7.09
N GLY A 944 17.81 13.07 5.83
CA GLY A 944 18.70 13.24 4.67
C GLY A 944 19.71 12.09 4.49
N TYR A 945 19.58 11.01 5.25
CA TYR A 945 20.32 9.77 5.01
C TYR A 945 19.89 9.13 3.67
N THR A 946 20.84 8.73 2.84
CA THR A 946 20.57 8.18 1.50
C THR A 946 21.23 6.83 1.24
N GLY A 947 21.82 6.22 2.25
CA GLY A 947 22.46 4.90 2.16
C GLY A 947 21.43 3.77 2.27
N THR A 948 21.84 2.55 1.90
CA THR A 948 21.01 1.33 2.06
C THR A 948 21.25 0.63 3.41
N GLY A 949 22.10 1.17 4.27
CA GLY A 949 22.35 0.60 5.59
C GLY A 949 22.98 -0.79 5.61
N SER A 950 23.67 -1.21 4.55
CA SER A 950 24.15 -2.58 4.42
C SER A 950 25.53 -2.79 5.03
N ALA A 951 25.71 -3.98 5.61
CA ALA A 951 26.97 -4.51 6.06
C ALA A 951 27.01 -6.03 5.76
N SER A 952 28.20 -6.55 5.59
CA SER A 952 28.37 -7.97 5.30
C SER A 952 29.55 -8.57 6.11
N TYR A 953 29.56 -9.90 6.23
CA TYR A 953 30.66 -10.59 6.89
C TYR A 953 31.79 -10.88 5.90
N VAL A 954 32.95 -10.26 6.10
CA VAL A 954 34.19 -10.49 5.34
C VAL A 954 35.18 -11.26 6.22
N ASN A 955 35.48 -12.51 5.87
CA ASN A 955 36.34 -13.42 6.67
C ASN A 955 35.87 -13.56 8.14
N GLY A 956 34.56 -13.54 8.39
CA GLY A 956 34.01 -13.67 9.73
C GLY A 956 34.02 -12.38 10.57
N VAL A 957 34.34 -11.24 9.97
CA VAL A 957 34.26 -9.92 10.62
C VAL A 957 33.20 -9.09 9.89
N ALA A 958 32.25 -8.54 10.63
CA ALA A 958 31.25 -7.63 10.09
C ALA A 958 31.92 -6.33 9.60
N THR A 959 31.54 -5.90 8.40
CA THR A 959 32.16 -4.73 7.75
C THR A 959 31.06 -3.99 6.99
N LEU A 960 31.04 -2.65 7.13
CA LEU A 960 30.12 -1.81 6.39
C LEU A 960 30.39 -1.90 4.89
N ASP A 961 29.37 -2.10 4.11
CA ASP A 961 29.44 -2.09 2.65
C ASP A 961 29.59 -0.67 2.11
N SER A 962 30.04 -0.51 0.87
CA SER A 962 30.15 0.81 0.25
C SER A 962 28.79 1.49 0.06
N SER A 963 27.72 0.72 0.00
CA SER A 963 26.33 1.18 -0.08
C SER A 963 25.78 1.67 1.27
N ALA A 964 26.44 1.40 2.39
CA ALA A 964 26.07 1.96 3.69
C ALA A 964 26.15 3.50 3.73
N GLY A 965 26.78 4.10 2.71
CA GLY A 965 26.87 5.55 2.60
C GLY A 965 27.55 6.19 3.79
N ASN A 966 27.00 7.29 4.29
CA ASN A 966 27.51 8.06 5.42
C ASN A 966 26.79 7.72 6.74
N ILE A 967 26.35 6.48 6.93
CA ILE A 967 25.60 6.07 8.13
C ILE A 967 26.27 6.46 9.45
N ALA A 968 27.60 6.46 9.51
CA ALA A 968 28.35 6.83 10.71
C ALA A 968 28.22 8.32 11.11
N ASP A 969 27.69 9.17 10.22
CA ASP A 969 27.33 10.55 10.54
C ASP A 969 26.00 10.62 11.30
N TYR A 970 25.12 9.63 11.10
CA TYR A 970 23.76 9.58 11.68
C TYR A 970 23.65 8.62 12.86
N ILE A 971 24.35 7.50 12.83
CA ILE A 971 24.28 6.47 13.88
C ILE A 971 25.68 6.12 14.39
N ARG A 972 25.84 6.11 15.71
CA ARG A 972 27.03 5.63 16.40
C ARG A 972 26.66 4.54 17.39
N VAL A 973 27.41 3.46 17.37
CA VAL A 973 27.29 2.37 18.35
C VAL A 973 28.53 2.38 19.22
N VAL A 974 28.34 2.69 20.50
CA VAL A 974 29.43 2.97 21.45
C VAL A 974 29.37 1.98 22.60
N GLN A 975 30.52 1.42 22.97
CA GLN A 975 30.64 0.57 24.14
C GLN A 975 30.74 1.39 25.42
N ASN A 976 29.85 1.17 26.40
CA ASN A 976 29.86 1.80 27.71
C ASN A 976 29.87 0.72 28.82
N GLY A 977 31.05 0.32 29.24
CA GLY A 977 31.23 -0.75 30.22
C GLY A 977 30.81 -2.11 29.65
N SER A 978 29.78 -2.74 30.23
CA SER A 978 29.17 -3.97 29.73
C SER A 978 28.04 -3.74 28.72
N ASN A 979 27.67 -2.49 28.45
CA ASN A 979 26.52 -2.10 27.67
C ASN A 979 26.94 -1.55 26.30
N THR A 980 26.04 -1.58 25.37
CA THR A 980 26.16 -0.91 24.07
C THR A 980 25.14 0.23 24.00
N GLU A 981 25.61 1.41 23.66
CA GLU A 981 24.76 2.59 23.40
C GLU A 981 24.62 2.80 21.88
N ILE A 982 23.40 2.93 21.41
CA ILE A 982 23.07 3.39 20.06
C ILE A 982 22.74 4.85 20.15
N GLN A 983 23.57 5.68 19.51
CA GLN A 983 23.43 7.13 19.48
C GLN A 983 23.00 7.55 18.09
N VAL A 984 22.05 8.48 18.02
CA VAL A 984 21.55 9.08 16.78
C VAL A 984 21.94 10.55 16.68
N ASP A 985 22.13 11.00 15.45
CA ASP A 985 22.37 12.39 15.07
C ASP A 985 21.48 12.68 13.85
N LEU A 986 20.30 13.21 14.06
CA LEU A 986 19.26 13.32 13.05
C LEU A 986 19.61 14.26 11.88
N ASP A 987 20.57 15.17 12.05
CA ASP A 987 21.04 16.05 10.98
C ASP A 987 22.44 15.68 10.44
N GLY A 988 23.01 14.58 10.91
CA GLY A 988 24.28 14.05 10.46
C GLY A 988 25.42 15.08 10.62
N THR A 989 25.93 15.60 9.53
CA THR A 989 26.98 16.65 9.54
C THR A 989 26.42 18.08 9.67
N GLY A 990 25.11 18.25 9.83
CA GLY A 990 24.41 19.54 9.83
C GLY A 990 24.80 20.47 11.03
N GLY A 991 25.06 19.88 12.16
CA GLY A 991 25.52 20.58 13.39
C GLY A 991 24.41 21.28 14.19
N GLN A 992 23.15 20.98 13.91
CA GLN A 992 21.99 21.35 14.72
C GLN A 992 21.92 20.43 15.95
N PHE A 993 22.15 19.15 15.75
CA PHE A 993 22.19 18.14 16.80
C PHE A 993 23.63 17.65 17.04
N SER A 994 23.80 16.83 18.03
CA SER A 994 25.01 16.08 18.33
C SER A 994 24.61 14.65 18.65
N PRO A 995 25.43 13.66 18.38
CA PRO A 995 25.09 12.26 18.69
C PRO A 995 24.58 12.12 20.12
N THR A 996 23.34 11.72 20.26
CA THR A 996 22.62 11.56 21.54
C THR A 996 22.20 10.11 21.70
N THR A 997 22.35 9.55 22.91
CA THR A 997 21.96 8.16 23.17
C THR A 997 20.44 8.02 23.04
N LEU A 998 20.01 7.22 22.09
CA LEU A 998 18.63 6.80 21.89
C LEU A 998 18.35 5.52 22.68
N VAL A 999 19.22 4.53 22.57
CA VAL A 999 19.03 3.20 23.17
C VAL A 999 20.30 2.74 23.90
N THR A 1000 20.13 2.20 25.10
CA THR A 1000 21.15 1.47 25.83
C THR A 1000 20.78 -0.02 25.91
N LEU A 1001 21.53 -0.87 25.21
CA LEU A 1001 21.41 -2.32 25.30
C LEU A 1001 22.16 -2.82 26.52
N ASN A 1002 21.44 -3.19 27.55
CA ASN A 1002 22.02 -3.52 28.86
C ASN A 1002 22.64 -4.92 28.86
N GLY A 1003 23.93 -5.02 29.22
CA GLY A 1003 24.68 -6.27 29.24
C GLY A 1003 25.08 -6.83 27.86
N VAL A 1004 24.91 -6.06 26.81
CA VAL A 1004 25.18 -6.46 25.41
C VAL A 1004 26.45 -5.79 24.91
N GLN A 1005 27.26 -6.56 24.18
CA GLN A 1005 28.46 -6.05 23.51
C GLN A 1005 28.35 -6.30 22.00
N THR A 1006 28.17 -5.26 21.23
CA THR A 1006 28.03 -5.32 19.76
C THR A 1006 28.52 -4.03 19.11
N ASP A 1007 28.58 -3.97 17.80
CA ASP A 1007 28.97 -2.77 17.02
C ASP A 1007 28.01 -2.56 15.83
N LEU A 1008 28.10 -1.38 15.20
CA LEU A 1008 27.24 -0.97 14.12
C LEU A 1008 27.26 -1.97 12.94
N ALA A 1009 28.45 -2.40 12.52
CA ALA A 1009 28.57 -3.31 11.38
C ALA A 1009 27.96 -4.69 11.69
N THR A 1010 28.10 -5.15 12.94
CA THR A 1010 27.51 -6.42 13.39
C THR A 1010 25.99 -6.36 13.40
N LEU A 1011 25.39 -5.30 13.94
CA LEU A 1011 23.93 -5.16 13.97
C LEU A 1011 23.32 -5.07 12.56
N LEU A 1012 23.96 -4.31 11.66
CA LEU A 1012 23.52 -4.21 10.26
C LEU A 1012 23.70 -5.53 9.50
N ALA A 1013 24.86 -6.22 9.63
CA ALA A 1013 25.12 -7.49 8.97
C ALA A 1013 24.24 -8.64 9.48
N ASN A 1014 23.67 -8.49 10.65
CA ASN A 1014 22.72 -9.42 11.26
C ASN A 1014 21.25 -9.07 10.96
N HIS A 1015 20.98 -8.00 10.25
CA HIS A 1015 19.64 -7.44 10.04
C HIS A 1015 18.91 -7.09 11.36
N GLN A 1016 19.68 -6.72 12.38
CA GLN A 1016 19.16 -6.34 13.71
C GLN A 1016 19.04 -4.84 13.92
N LEU A 1017 19.46 -4.03 12.96
CA LEU A 1017 19.28 -2.59 12.91
C LEU A 1017 18.78 -2.23 11.52
N LEU A 1018 17.53 -1.78 11.43
CA LEU A 1018 16.91 -1.32 10.20
C LEU A 1018 16.97 0.20 10.13
N ILE A 1019 17.45 0.76 9.02
CA ILE A 1019 17.71 2.20 8.88
C ILE A 1019 17.31 2.77 7.51
N ALA A 1020 16.92 1.94 6.55
CA ALA A 1020 16.48 2.33 5.21
C ALA A 1020 15.60 1.23 4.59
#